data_61b54dade8315c20b94be9a717601eab
#
_entry.id   61b54dade8315c20b94be9a717601eab
#
_cell.length_a   1.000
_cell.length_b   1.000
_cell.length_c   1.000
_cell.angle_alpha   90.00
_cell.angle_beta   90.00
_cell.angle_gamma   90.00
#
_symmetry.space_group_name_H-M   'P 1'
#
loop_
_entity.id
_entity.type
_entity.pdbx_description
1 polymer ?
#
loop_
_entity_poly.entity_id
_entity_poly.type
_entity_poly.pdbx_seq_one_letter_code
_entity_poly.pdbx_strand_id
1 'polypeptide(L)'
;MLNYLLIWQPAAFLILLPLLALFTFRRLPTRVLNFIRILIYIMVAAAMAGISVRLPERTGTLVVLTDLSRSMPDGARQEMDSLIRRLEHSAPDSSKLSVISFAGTPFVEKLPDSAAFPGLKTEPSEPHATDIAGAIDAALELIPSDASGRILLLSDGLHTTGSPVAASAAMAATRGVAIDYRLLSRGSADDAAVLSVDAPLRAAPGVIYTVSARLYAQTSGPAVCRIRKNGGVWLTREVRLRRGVTTVSWRDKTNSPGTANYEVELVLPEGAPADPVPENNRVRRIVSIEGRKPVLLVTASPTKNLARILREAGLDVKVMEPSSAALAPEVLGGVSGVIFENVKASSFGMDSLARLKGLVSAGSLGFMMTGGKSSFALGGYYRSELEDVLPVTLEQRNEVRKGTNAVVVVLDRSGSMSMTNSKGISKMSLANTATVEVLNLLSDVDHIGVIAVDSSPHTVINLAPVADVRGRANKIRSIESMGGGIFTYTGLKAAFEMLTKSDIPSRHIILFADASDAEEPGAYKELLDTAEANGITVSVVGLGTKSDCDAAFLMDVAKRGNGLAYFTDKAEELPRIFAEDTFVMVRSTFLTDPVKALLQPAATVLPGSGKFSRTYDFNGCNLTYLRPGCDAVLLTDNEDRAPIAATGTFGLGRVAAFCAEADGRYTGPFAQDPGAVPFLTSLVTWMTASDDEGADYMITQEIRNGSHYAALELDPARTADPFRNTPVLTAVFCDDSGRTETRKYPLAWDGPDRLVSEVPLSGGNIVLGSIQWDNARPHPLVPVELPYSPEFNPGRTSGRELAELLRAGGGRERIAVEETWDDIPKRLRAFPLTPFFCLAAILLFLFEIAERRFLLIGRFFVAKKKEDAEGKDSGSEVKSGVRLPRKRRKTPHTANSNPAPETPASVQESEQEDKSEPAPADSISAALKKARRR
;
A
#
# COMPACT_ATOMS: atom_id res chain seq x y z
N MET A 1 -48.76 -19.91 21.94
CA MET A 1 -49.06 -18.61 21.30
C MET A 1 -48.79 -17.43 22.22
N LEU A 2 -49.22 -17.45 23.49
CA LEU A 2 -49.03 -16.29 24.41
C LEU A 2 -47.56 -15.92 24.65
N ASN A 3 -46.62 -16.87 24.66
CA ASN A 3 -45.19 -16.60 24.90
C ASN A 3 -44.50 -15.88 23.75
N TYR A 4 -45.15 -15.75 22.59
CA TYR A 4 -44.62 -15.02 21.43
C TYR A 4 -45.24 -13.63 21.29
N LEU A 5 -46.24 -13.26 22.11
CA LEU A 5 -46.91 -11.97 22.06
C LEU A 5 -46.23 -11.00 23.04
N LEU A 6 -45.80 -9.89 22.56
CA LEU A 6 -45.19 -8.81 23.37
C LEU A 6 -46.13 -7.58 23.33
N ILE A 7 -46.61 -7.12 24.47
CA ILE A 7 -47.35 -5.87 24.59
C ILE A 7 -46.41 -4.80 25.16
N TRP A 8 -46.04 -3.85 24.32
CA TRP A 8 -45.07 -2.82 24.68
C TRP A 8 -45.62 -1.73 25.63
N GLN A 9 -46.88 -1.33 25.41
CA GLN A 9 -47.56 -0.31 26.23
C GLN A 9 -48.95 -0.77 26.65
N PRO A 10 -49.10 -1.65 27.66
CA PRO A 10 -50.39 -2.18 28.06
C PRO A 10 -51.35 -1.08 28.58
N ALA A 11 -50.84 0.03 29.10
CA ALA A 11 -51.60 1.19 29.49
C ALA A 11 -52.44 1.81 28.35
N ALA A 12 -52.07 1.58 27.07
CA ALA A 12 -52.90 2.03 25.94
C ALA A 12 -54.30 1.45 25.91
N PHE A 13 -54.47 0.26 26.50
CA PHE A 13 -55.85 -0.31 26.67
C PHE A 13 -56.76 0.49 27.61
N LEU A 14 -56.19 1.35 28.48
CA LEU A 14 -57.02 2.26 29.32
C LEU A 14 -57.77 3.29 28.47
N ILE A 15 -57.35 3.57 27.24
CA ILE A 15 -58.08 4.41 26.26
C ILE A 15 -59.43 3.79 25.87
N LEU A 16 -59.60 2.47 26.00
CA LEU A 16 -60.88 1.84 25.77
C LEU A 16 -61.94 2.30 26.73
N LEU A 17 -61.64 2.71 28.00
CA LEU A 17 -62.62 3.14 29.00
C LEU A 17 -63.36 4.44 28.58
N PRO A 18 -62.70 5.56 28.19
CA PRO A 18 -63.38 6.76 27.70
C PRO A 18 -64.09 6.53 26.36
N LEU A 19 -63.49 5.67 25.46
CA LEU A 19 -64.10 5.31 24.18
C LEU A 19 -65.39 4.48 24.41
N LEU A 20 -65.43 3.60 25.40
CA LEU A 20 -66.59 2.79 25.80
C LEU A 20 -67.66 3.70 26.42
N ALA A 21 -67.31 4.70 27.24
CA ALA A 21 -68.17 5.71 27.76
C ALA A 21 -68.83 6.55 26.66
N LEU A 22 -68.02 7.00 25.67
CA LEU A 22 -68.51 7.70 24.46
C LEU A 22 -69.49 6.85 23.64
N PHE A 23 -69.28 5.54 23.61
CA PHE A 23 -70.15 4.57 22.97
C PHE A 23 -71.49 4.45 23.67
N THR A 24 -71.57 4.48 25.03
CA THR A 24 -72.81 4.43 25.80
C THR A 24 -73.66 5.67 25.62
N PHE A 25 -73.03 6.84 25.36
CA PHE A 25 -73.76 8.13 25.14
C PHE A 25 -74.33 8.29 23.73
N ARG A 26 -73.70 7.65 22.68
CA ARG A 26 -74.10 7.75 21.26
C ARG A 26 -74.31 6.35 20.68
N ARG A 27 -75.45 5.71 21.04
CA ARG A 27 -75.84 4.43 20.45
C ARG A 27 -76.16 4.60 18.95
N LEU A 28 -75.64 3.72 18.12
CA LEU A 28 -75.97 3.66 16.71
C LEU A 28 -77.24 2.91 16.48
N PRO A 29 -77.95 3.14 15.38
CA PRO A 29 -79.31 2.62 15.14
C PRO A 29 -79.38 1.10 15.04
N THR A 30 -78.28 0.38 14.75
CA THR A 30 -78.33 -1.09 14.67
C THR A 30 -77.29 -1.72 15.61
N ARG A 31 -77.59 -2.94 16.11
CA ARG A 31 -76.65 -3.70 16.94
C ARG A 31 -75.33 -4.02 16.20
N VAL A 32 -75.36 -4.21 14.86
CA VAL A 32 -74.29 -4.53 14.02
C VAL A 32 -73.28 -3.34 13.94
N LEU A 33 -73.81 -2.14 13.77
CA LEU A 33 -72.99 -0.94 13.74
C LEU A 33 -72.28 -0.67 15.07
N ASN A 34 -72.92 -0.96 16.15
CA ASN A 34 -72.36 -0.87 17.50
C ASN A 34 -71.24 -1.88 17.69
N PHE A 35 -71.42 -3.09 17.21
CA PHE A 35 -70.37 -4.14 17.27
C PHE A 35 -69.10 -3.76 16.42
N ILE A 36 -69.32 -3.27 15.18
CA ILE A 36 -68.27 -2.83 14.32
C ILE A 36 -67.45 -1.68 14.96
N ARG A 37 -68.17 -0.73 15.61
CA ARG A 37 -67.48 0.40 16.28
C ARG A 37 -66.67 -0.03 17.49
N ILE A 38 -67.15 -0.98 18.28
CA ILE A 38 -66.37 -1.60 19.38
C ILE A 38 -65.11 -2.25 18.81
N LEU A 39 -65.25 -2.96 17.71
CA LEU A 39 -64.10 -3.66 17.09
C LEU A 39 -63.05 -2.64 16.56
N ILE A 40 -63.48 -1.52 15.97
CA ILE A 40 -62.57 -0.42 15.57
C ILE A 40 -61.81 0.12 16.80
N TYR A 41 -62.51 0.39 17.92
CA TYR A 41 -61.85 0.89 19.12
C TYR A 41 -60.83 -0.12 19.69
N ILE A 42 -61.15 -1.43 19.65
CA ILE A 42 -60.20 -2.48 20.05
C ILE A 42 -59.01 -2.49 19.13
N MET A 43 -59.19 -2.37 17.81
CA MET A 43 -58.08 -2.35 16.85
C MET A 43 -57.18 -1.10 17.03
N VAL A 44 -57.78 0.08 17.26
CA VAL A 44 -57.02 1.29 17.53
C VAL A 44 -56.25 1.19 18.85
N ALA A 45 -56.88 0.67 19.91
CA ALA A 45 -56.21 0.46 21.19
C ALA A 45 -55.08 -0.57 21.08
N ALA A 46 -55.27 -1.64 20.31
CA ALA A 46 -54.22 -2.63 20.02
C ALA A 46 -53.06 -2.03 19.22
N ALA A 47 -53.37 -1.15 18.26
CA ALA A 47 -52.34 -0.40 17.52
C ALA A 47 -51.52 0.50 18.43
N MET A 48 -52.17 1.25 19.34
CA MET A 48 -51.54 2.13 20.33
C MET A 48 -50.76 1.35 21.42
N ALA A 49 -51.19 0.15 21.75
CA ALA A 49 -50.48 -0.73 22.68
C ALA A 49 -49.13 -1.23 22.10
N GLY A 50 -48.89 -1.06 20.80
CA GLY A 50 -47.65 -1.50 20.18
C GLY A 50 -47.43 -3.00 20.20
N ILE A 51 -48.52 -3.77 20.02
CA ILE A 51 -48.46 -5.23 20.04
C ILE A 51 -47.52 -5.71 18.94
N SER A 52 -46.55 -6.55 19.30
CA SER A 52 -45.65 -7.21 18.38
C SER A 52 -45.63 -8.73 18.62
N VAL A 53 -45.32 -9.47 17.58
CA VAL A 53 -45.14 -10.92 17.65
C VAL A 53 -43.69 -11.22 17.50
N ARG A 54 -43.10 -12.01 18.39
CA ARG A 54 -41.74 -12.52 18.27
C ARG A 54 -41.73 -13.69 17.31
N LEU A 55 -41.18 -13.46 16.14
CA LEU A 55 -40.97 -14.50 15.13
C LEU A 55 -39.48 -14.89 15.11
N PRO A 56 -39.18 -16.18 14.94
CA PRO A 56 -37.77 -16.56 14.74
C PRO A 56 -37.25 -15.94 13.46
N GLU A 57 -36.20 -15.16 13.59
CA GLU A 57 -35.52 -14.57 12.43
C GLU A 57 -34.77 -15.67 11.66
N ARG A 58 -34.99 -15.73 10.37
CA ARG A 58 -34.36 -16.72 9.48
C ARG A 58 -33.04 -16.23 8.90
N THR A 59 -32.71 -14.95 9.12
CA THR A 59 -31.50 -14.34 8.59
C THR A 59 -30.43 -14.31 9.67
N GLY A 60 -29.31 -14.98 9.42
CA GLY A 60 -28.11 -14.91 10.25
C GLY A 60 -26.95 -14.29 9.51
N THR A 61 -26.10 -13.57 10.23
CA THR A 61 -24.85 -13.02 9.68
C THR A 61 -23.67 -13.87 10.15
N LEU A 62 -22.96 -14.46 9.20
CA LEU A 62 -21.68 -15.12 9.45
C LEU A 62 -20.54 -14.18 9.02
N VAL A 63 -19.63 -13.89 9.95
CA VAL A 63 -18.41 -13.13 9.64
C VAL A 63 -17.23 -14.07 9.71
N VAL A 64 -16.51 -14.20 8.61
CA VAL A 64 -15.28 -15.00 8.53
C VAL A 64 -14.08 -14.09 8.70
N LEU A 65 -13.25 -14.41 9.68
CA LEU A 65 -11.97 -13.75 9.94
C LEU A 65 -10.84 -14.58 9.34
N THR A 66 -10.05 -14.02 8.46
CA THR A 66 -8.94 -14.70 7.79
C THR A 66 -7.63 -14.05 8.17
N ASP A 67 -6.78 -14.83 8.78
CA ASP A 67 -5.45 -14.43 9.18
C ASP A 67 -4.49 -14.47 7.99
N LEU A 68 -3.89 -13.34 7.66
CA LEU A 68 -2.90 -13.18 6.59
C LEU A 68 -1.52 -12.81 7.13
N SER A 69 -1.27 -13.06 8.41
CA SER A 69 0.03 -12.84 9.04
C SER A 69 1.10 -13.78 8.47
N ARG A 70 2.35 -13.43 8.68
CA ARG A 70 3.49 -14.24 8.20
C ARG A 70 3.67 -15.58 8.91
N SER A 71 3.08 -15.76 10.08
CA SER A 71 3.10 -17.03 10.80
C SER A 71 2.27 -18.11 10.14
N MET A 72 1.32 -17.74 9.28
CA MET A 72 0.47 -18.68 8.58
C MET A 72 1.27 -19.62 7.67
N PRO A 73 0.84 -20.90 7.50
CA PRO A 73 1.49 -21.85 6.60
C PRO A 73 1.47 -21.41 5.14
N ASP A 74 2.47 -21.88 4.37
CA ASP A 74 2.46 -21.71 2.93
C ASP A 74 1.20 -22.32 2.31
N GLY A 75 0.52 -21.56 1.44
CA GLY A 75 -0.74 -21.99 0.83
C GLY A 75 -2.00 -21.77 1.68
N ALA A 76 -1.89 -21.28 2.92
CA ALA A 76 -3.04 -21.01 3.79
C ALA A 76 -4.05 -20.04 3.14
N ARG A 77 -3.56 -19.03 2.41
CA ARG A 77 -4.42 -18.07 1.70
C ARG A 77 -5.33 -18.75 0.67
N GLN A 78 -4.78 -19.71 -0.12
CA GLN A 78 -5.58 -20.48 -1.09
C GLN A 78 -6.54 -21.42 -0.37
N GLU A 79 -6.12 -22.03 0.73
CA GLU A 79 -6.99 -22.89 1.54
C GLU A 79 -8.17 -22.07 2.10
N MET A 80 -7.90 -20.91 2.73
CA MET A 80 -8.94 -20.02 3.25
C MET A 80 -9.89 -19.52 2.16
N ASP A 81 -9.36 -19.12 1.00
CA ASP A 81 -10.21 -18.72 -0.15
C ASP A 81 -11.17 -19.84 -0.56
N SER A 82 -10.67 -21.09 -0.63
CA SER A 82 -11.49 -22.27 -0.94
C SER A 82 -12.56 -22.56 0.12
N LEU A 83 -12.22 -22.37 1.41
CA LEU A 83 -13.16 -22.56 2.53
C LEU A 83 -14.27 -21.51 2.48
N ILE A 84 -13.94 -20.25 2.21
CA ILE A 84 -14.92 -19.16 2.10
C ILE A 84 -15.88 -19.39 0.92
N ARG A 85 -15.37 -19.83 -0.25
CA ARG A 85 -16.21 -20.15 -1.40
C ARG A 85 -17.18 -21.32 -1.09
N ARG A 86 -16.73 -22.33 -0.36
CA ARG A 86 -17.61 -23.41 0.10
C ARG A 86 -18.69 -22.92 1.06
N LEU A 87 -18.32 -22.04 2.01
CA LEU A 87 -19.27 -21.36 2.91
C LEU A 87 -20.30 -20.54 2.14
N GLU A 88 -19.88 -19.80 1.13
CA GLU A 88 -20.78 -19.00 0.30
C GLU A 88 -21.77 -19.87 -0.50
N HIS A 89 -21.27 -21.00 -1.06
CA HIS A 89 -22.14 -21.95 -1.78
C HIS A 89 -23.14 -22.68 -0.90
N SER A 90 -22.79 -22.93 0.36
CA SER A 90 -23.65 -23.61 1.33
C SER A 90 -24.56 -22.66 2.12
N ALA A 91 -24.46 -21.35 1.87
CA ALA A 91 -25.23 -20.35 2.59
C ALA A 91 -26.74 -20.50 2.36
N PRO A 92 -27.58 -20.52 3.40
CA PRO A 92 -29.04 -20.48 3.25
C PRO A 92 -29.50 -19.18 2.57
N ASP A 93 -30.55 -19.22 1.75
CA ASP A 93 -31.05 -18.13 0.90
C ASP A 93 -31.28 -16.77 1.60
N SER A 94 -31.37 -16.75 2.92
CA SER A 94 -31.62 -15.54 3.71
C SER A 94 -30.44 -15.16 4.60
N SER A 95 -29.32 -15.86 4.52
CA SER A 95 -28.15 -15.62 5.37
C SER A 95 -27.15 -14.67 4.70
N LYS A 96 -26.40 -13.93 5.51
CA LYS A 96 -25.43 -12.94 5.07
C LYS A 96 -24.02 -13.42 5.42
N LEU A 97 -23.12 -13.37 4.45
CA LEU A 97 -21.71 -13.69 4.63
C LEU A 97 -20.86 -12.41 4.50
N SER A 98 -20.04 -12.14 5.50
CA SER A 98 -19.02 -11.12 5.48
C SER A 98 -17.64 -11.74 5.65
N VAL A 99 -16.60 -11.12 5.08
CA VAL A 99 -15.22 -11.59 5.18
C VAL A 99 -14.34 -10.42 5.58
N ILE A 100 -13.55 -10.62 6.62
CA ILE A 100 -12.51 -9.69 7.08
C ILE A 100 -11.18 -10.41 7.00
N SER A 101 -10.23 -9.86 6.29
CA SER A 101 -8.83 -10.26 6.37
C SER A 101 -8.11 -9.42 7.42
N PHE A 102 -7.16 -10.01 8.12
CA PHE A 102 -6.39 -9.29 9.13
C PHE A 102 -4.96 -9.82 9.24
N ALA A 103 -4.10 -8.96 9.76
CA ALA A 103 -2.80 -9.24 10.33
C ALA A 103 -2.64 -8.28 11.52
N GLY A 104 -1.77 -7.27 11.49
CA GLY A 104 -1.74 -6.21 12.52
C GLY A 104 -2.97 -5.29 12.49
N THR A 105 -3.65 -5.18 11.36
CA THR A 105 -4.88 -4.39 11.21
C THR A 105 -5.94 -5.17 10.42
N PRO A 106 -7.24 -5.07 10.81
CA PRO A 106 -8.32 -5.72 10.06
C PRO A 106 -8.74 -4.92 8.83
N PHE A 107 -9.11 -5.62 7.76
CA PHE A 107 -9.63 -5.07 6.52
C PHE A 107 -10.85 -5.85 6.03
N VAL A 108 -11.91 -5.15 5.62
CA VAL A 108 -13.15 -5.78 5.16
C VAL A 108 -13.07 -6.12 3.67
N GLU A 109 -12.95 -7.42 3.34
CA GLU A 109 -12.94 -7.92 1.95
C GLU A 109 -14.35 -8.01 1.35
N LYS A 110 -15.34 -8.36 2.17
CA LYS A 110 -16.75 -8.53 1.76
C LYS A 110 -17.70 -8.04 2.84
N LEU A 111 -18.58 -7.11 2.49
CA LEU A 111 -19.67 -6.66 3.34
C LEU A 111 -20.85 -7.66 3.33
N PRO A 112 -21.70 -7.70 4.38
CA PRO A 112 -22.78 -8.67 4.48
C PRO A 112 -23.79 -8.66 3.34
N ASP A 113 -24.05 -7.49 2.74
CA ASP A 113 -25.05 -7.29 1.68
C ASP A 113 -24.41 -7.11 0.29
N SER A 114 -23.12 -7.38 0.13
CA SER A 114 -22.43 -7.23 -1.15
C SER A 114 -22.61 -8.45 -2.07
N ALA A 115 -22.22 -8.30 -3.33
CA ALA A 115 -22.14 -9.36 -4.33
C ALA A 115 -21.24 -10.54 -3.86
N ALA A 116 -21.10 -11.57 -4.70
CA ALA A 116 -20.26 -12.74 -4.45
C ALA A 116 -18.82 -12.37 -3.96
N PHE A 117 -18.24 -13.26 -3.19
CA PHE A 117 -16.89 -13.08 -2.65
C PHE A 117 -15.83 -12.92 -3.76
N PRO A 118 -15.10 -11.82 -3.80
CA PRO A 118 -14.16 -11.52 -4.90
C PRO A 118 -12.83 -12.27 -4.78
N GLY A 119 -12.62 -13.03 -3.68
CA GLY A 119 -11.34 -13.61 -3.28
C GLY A 119 -10.57 -12.72 -2.31
N LEU A 120 -9.60 -13.30 -1.61
CA LEU A 120 -8.70 -12.57 -0.71
C LEU A 120 -7.67 -11.81 -1.56
N LYS A 121 -7.85 -10.52 -1.76
CA LYS A 121 -7.00 -9.68 -2.64
C LYS A 121 -6.11 -8.72 -1.86
N THR A 122 -6.50 -8.37 -0.66
CA THR A 122 -5.77 -7.37 0.14
C THR A 122 -4.42 -7.93 0.60
N GLU A 123 -3.37 -7.13 0.41
CA GLU A 123 -2.08 -7.36 1.04
C GLU A 123 -2.08 -6.66 2.39
N PRO A 124 -1.80 -7.38 3.48
CA PRO A 124 -1.81 -6.78 4.82
C PRO A 124 -0.73 -5.71 4.96
N SER A 125 -1.09 -4.59 5.57
CA SER A 125 -0.17 -3.47 5.79
C SER A 125 0.92 -3.80 6.84
N GLU A 126 0.60 -4.64 7.80
CA GLU A 126 1.48 -5.06 8.90
C GLU A 126 1.53 -6.59 9.03
N PRO A 127 2.19 -7.30 8.08
CA PRO A 127 2.17 -8.78 8.05
C PRO A 127 2.99 -9.44 9.17
N HIS A 128 3.78 -8.66 9.89
CA HIS A 128 4.63 -9.11 11.00
C HIS A 128 3.94 -9.06 12.37
N ALA A 129 2.66 -8.77 12.41
CA ALA A 129 1.85 -8.67 13.62
C ALA A 129 0.49 -9.30 13.39
N THR A 130 -0.12 -9.85 14.45
CA THR A 130 -1.44 -10.48 14.41
C THR A 130 -2.32 -9.94 15.52
N ASP A 131 -3.37 -9.19 15.16
CA ASP A 131 -4.37 -8.65 16.08
C ASP A 131 -5.72 -9.38 15.92
N ILE A 132 -5.84 -10.53 16.60
CA ILE A 132 -7.10 -11.31 16.64
C ILE A 132 -8.20 -10.52 17.37
N ALA A 133 -7.84 -9.76 18.42
CA ALA A 133 -8.81 -8.98 19.19
C ALA A 133 -9.46 -7.89 18.33
N GLY A 134 -8.65 -7.09 17.63
CA GLY A 134 -9.14 -6.07 16.70
C GLY A 134 -9.97 -6.66 15.55
N ALA A 135 -9.61 -7.85 15.05
CA ALA A 135 -10.41 -8.55 14.04
C ALA A 135 -11.79 -8.98 14.60
N ILE A 136 -11.85 -9.49 15.84
CA ILE A 136 -13.12 -9.84 16.51
C ILE A 136 -13.97 -8.58 16.71
N ASP A 137 -13.38 -7.48 17.16
CA ASP A 137 -14.11 -6.22 17.38
C ASP A 137 -14.68 -5.68 16.06
N ALA A 138 -13.90 -5.71 14.98
CA ALA A 138 -14.37 -5.34 13.63
C ALA A 138 -15.50 -6.26 13.14
N ALA A 139 -15.44 -7.57 13.43
CA ALA A 139 -16.50 -8.50 13.10
C ALA A 139 -17.80 -8.20 13.87
N LEU A 140 -17.67 -7.81 15.13
CA LEU A 140 -18.81 -7.44 15.95
C LEU A 140 -19.50 -6.16 15.44
N GLU A 141 -18.79 -5.25 14.81
CA GLU A 141 -19.37 -4.06 14.18
C GLU A 141 -20.23 -4.40 12.95
N LEU A 142 -19.84 -5.44 12.19
CA LEU A 142 -20.59 -5.91 11.03
C LEU A 142 -21.86 -6.73 11.39
N ILE A 143 -21.97 -7.20 12.63
CA ILE A 143 -23.14 -7.92 13.11
C ILE A 143 -24.08 -6.92 13.81
N PRO A 144 -25.28 -6.64 13.27
CA PRO A 144 -26.24 -5.75 13.91
C PRO A 144 -26.59 -6.23 15.32
N SER A 145 -26.76 -5.31 16.26
CA SER A 145 -27.02 -5.63 17.68
C SER A 145 -28.34 -6.40 17.92
N ASP A 146 -29.28 -6.27 17.00
CA ASP A 146 -30.59 -6.93 17.01
C ASP A 146 -30.65 -8.21 16.15
N ALA A 147 -29.59 -8.53 15.38
CA ALA A 147 -29.53 -9.68 14.50
C ALA A 147 -28.81 -10.88 15.15
N SER A 148 -29.06 -12.07 14.59
CA SER A 148 -28.28 -13.27 14.90
C SER A 148 -26.97 -13.26 14.17
N GLY A 149 -25.88 -13.57 14.84
CA GLY A 149 -24.57 -13.63 14.21
C GLY A 149 -23.67 -14.72 14.79
N ARG A 150 -22.68 -15.10 14.01
CA ARG A 150 -21.60 -16.01 14.39
C ARG A 150 -20.31 -15.56 13.72
N ILE A 151 -19.20 -15.78 14.35
CA ILE A 151 -17.87 -15.48 13.80
C ILE A 151 -17.17 -16.82 13.57
N LEU A 152 -16.48 -16.96 12.44
CA LEU A 152 -15.57 -18.07 12.16
C LEU A 152 -14.16 -17.50 11.97
N LEU A 153 -13.26 -17.88 12.88
CA LEU A 153 -11.84 -17.49 12.85
C LEU A 153 -11.03 -18.57 12.14
N LEU A 154 -10.32 -18.18 11.07
CA LEU A 154 -9.34 -19.00 10.35
C LEU A 154 -7.96 -18.40 10.62
N SER A 155 -7.18 -19.02 11.51
CA SER A 155 -5.89 -18.51 12.00
C SER A 155 -5.03 -19.67 12.53
N ASP A 156 -3.73 -19.47 12.71
CA ASP A 156 -2.88 -20.38 13.47
C ASP A 156 -3.05 -20.21 14.99
N GLY A 157 -3.75 -19.15 15.41
CA GLY A 157 -4.07 -18.84 16.80
C GLY A 157 -3.01 -18.00 17.51
N LEU A 158 -2.02 -17.48 16.80
CA LEU A 158 -1.06 -16.51 17.34
C LEU A 158 -1.71 -15.14 17.47
N HIS A 159 -1.51 -14.48 18.60
CA HIS A 159 -1.89 -13.10 18.86
C HIS A 159 -0.68 -12.36 19.40
N THR A 160 -0.19 -11.39 18.64
CA THR A 160 1.11 -10.74 18.93
C THR A 160 0.99 -9.26 19.26
N THR A 161 -0.12 -8.62 18.88
CA THR A 161 -0.34 -7.18 19.10
C THR A 161 -1.82 -6.88 19.40
N GLY A 162 -2.10 -5.69 19.90
CA GLY A 162 -3.46 -5.26 20.22
C GLY A 162 -3.91 -5.59 21.64
N SER A 163 -5.21 -5.51 21.86
CA SER A 163 -5.85 -5.80 23.16
C SER A 163 -5.85 -7.30 23.44
N PRO A 164 -5.92 -7.76 24.71
CA PRO A 164 -6.05 -9.17 25.01
C PRO A 164 -7.30 -9.79 24.35
N VAL A 165 -7.14 -10.91 23.63
CA VAL A 165 -8.24 -11.59 22.91
C VAL A 165 -9.40 -11.94 23.86
N ALA A 166 -9.09 -12.23 25.15
CA ALA A 166 -10.11 -12.53 26.16
C ALA A 166 -11.14 -11.42 26.34
N ALA A 167 -10.75 -10.15 26.18
CA ALA A 167 -11.66 -9.01 26.31
C ALA A 167 -12.67 -8.97 25.16
N SER A 168 -12.21 -9.09 23.91
CA SER A 168 -13.08 -9.09 22.72
C SER A 168 -13.94 -10.35 22.65
N ALA A 169 -13.39 -11.51 23.03
CA ALA A 169 -14.16 -12.76 23.15
C ALA A 169 -15.27 -12.66 24.21
N ALA A 170 -15.01 -12.05 25.36
CA ALA A 170 -16.04 -11.79 26.39
C ALA A 170 -17.12 -10.83 25.90
N MET A 171 -16.74 -9.79 25.13
CA MET A 171 -17.70 -8.89 24.48
C MET A 171 -18.58 -9.64 23.48
N ALA A 172 -18.02 -10.50 22.64
CA ALA A 172 -18.76 -11.36 21.72
C ALA A 172 -19.77 -12.24 22.47
N ALA A 173 -19.32 -12.90 23.55
CA ALA A 173 -20.16 -13.73 24.38
C ALA A 173 -21.32 -12.96 25.04
N THR A 174 -21.08 -11.74 25.55
CA THR A 174 -22.16 -10.88 26.11
C THR A 174 -23.18 -10.47 25.07
N ARG A 175 -22.77 -10.31 23.80
CA ARG A 175 -23.69 -10.07 22.67
C ARG A 175 -24.38 -11.36 22.18
N GLY A 176 -24.01 -12.54 22.72
CA GLY A 176 -24.48 -13.84 22.30
C GLY A 176 -24.00 -14.28 20.92
N VAL A 177 -22.84 -13.76 20.51
CA VAL A 177 -22.13 -14.14 19.29
C VAL A 177 -21.03 -15.11 19.66
N ALA A 178 -21.16 -16.37 19.24
CA ALA A 178 -20.11 -17.37 19.45
C ALA A 178 -19.06 -17.27 18.35
N ILE A 179 -17.81 -17.52 18.71
CA ILE A 179 -16.66 -17.49 17.81
C ILE A 179 -16.20 -18.92 17.59
N ASP A 180 -16.55 -19.49 16.44
CA ASP A 180 -15.98 -20.74 15.96
C ASP A 180 -14.59 -20.51 15.39
N TYR A 181 -13.80 -21.55 15.32
CA TYR A 181 -12.43 -21.44 14.83
C TYR A 181 -12.02 -22.67 14.03
N ARG A 182 -11.07 -22.48 13.12
CA ARG A 182 -10.29 -23.52 12.49
C ARG A 182 -8.83 -23.12 12.56
N LEU A 183 -8.04 -23.94 13.24
CA LEU A 183 -6.61 -23.71 13.36
C LEU A 183 -5.88 -24.23 12.12
N LEU A 184 -5.11 -23.36 11.51
CA LEU A 184 -4.26 -23.61 10.35
C LEU A 184 -2.80 -23.43 10.80
N SER A 185 -2.18 -24.45 11.35
CA SER A 185 -0.82 -24.37 11.89
C SER A 185 0.20 -25.00 10.96
N ARG A 186 1.44 -24.51 11.02
CA ARG A 186 2.60 -25.06 10.28
C ARG A 186 3.03 -26.46 10.74
N GLY A 187 2.35 -27.05 11.70
CA GLY A 187 2.71 -28.33 12.32
C GLY A 187 3.53 -28.12 13.59
N SER A 188 3.60 -29.16 14.42
CA SER A 188 4.32 -29.14 15.71
C SER A 188 5.62 -29.96 15.67
N ALA A 189 6.24 -30.05 14.50
CA ALA A 189 7.52 -30.73 14.37
C ALA A 189 8.63 -30.00 15.15
N ASP A 190 9.77 -30.67 15.34
CA ASP A 190 10.89 -30.23 16.14
C ASP A 190 11.47 -28.86 15.75
N ASP A 191 10.91 -27.79 16.33
CA ASP A 191 11.37 -26.41 16.15
C ASP A 191 12.73 -26.17 16.82
N ALA A 192 13.65 -25.55 16.10
CA ALA A 192 14.95 -25.13 16.57
C ALA A 192 15.19 -23.66 16.14
N ALA A 193 15.53 -22.80 17.07
CA ALA A 193 15.58 -21.36 16.84
C ALA A 193 16.82 -20.68 17.48
N VAL A 194 17.17 -19.52 16.94
CA VAL A 194 18.06 -18.57 17.61
C VAL A 194 17.19 -17.56 18.37
N LEU A 195 17.08 -17.67 19.70
CA LEU A 195 16.23 -16.79 20.50
C LEU A 195 16.71 -15.35 20.53
N SER A 196 18.00 -15.16 20.73
CA SER A 196 18.64 -13.86 20.81
C SER A 196 20.13 -13.95 20.52
N VAL A 197 20.68 -12.82 20.09
CA VAL A 197 22.13 -12.57 20.07
C VAL A 197 22.41 -11.40 21.01
N ASP A 198 22.98 -11.70 22.17
CA ASP A 198 23.27 -10.71 23.20
C ASP A 198 24.67 -10.14 22.97
N ALA A 199 24.75 -8.86 22.72
CA ALA A 199 25.99 -8.09 22.55
C ALA A 199 25.77 -6.66 23.03
N PRO A 200 26.83 -5.92 23.41
CA PRO A 200 26.71 -4.52 23.77
C PRO A 200 26.17 -3.70 22.59
N LEU A 201 25.37 -2.67 22.87
CA LEU A 201 24.91 -1.74 21.82
C LEU A 201 26.07 -0.90 21.29
N ARG A 202 27.03 -0.54 22.18
CA ARG A 202 28.22 0.25 21.86
C ARG A 202 29.47 -0.44 22.41
N ALA A 203 30.56 -0.35 21.69
CA ALA A 203 31.86 -0.82 22.11
C ALA A 203 32.96 0.14 21.64
N ALA A 204 34.00 0.34 22.45
CA ALA A 204 35.15 1.15 22.04
C ALA A 204 36.05 0.39 21.03
N PRO A 205 36.69 1.11 20.09
CA PRO A 205 37.61 0.47 19.15
C PRO A 205 38.74 -0.27 19.84
N GLY A 206 39.05 -1.50 19.39
CA GLY A 206 40.13 -2.31 19.96
C GLY A 206 39.82 -2.95 21.31
N VAL A 207 38.68 -2.69 21.93
CA VAL A 207 38.28 -3.33 23.20
C VAL A 207 37.59 -4.66 22.89
N ILE A 208 37.93 -5.70 23.68
CA ILE A 208 37.31 -7.03 23.56
C ILE A 208 35.94 -6.99 24.21
N TYR A 209 34.91 -7.41 23.47
CA TYR A 209 33.56 -7.63 24.00
C TYR A 209 33.09 -9.05 23.74
N THR A 210 32.11 -9.49 24.53
CA THR A 210 31.52 -10.80 24.40
C THR A 210 30.23 -10.72 23.64
N VAL A 211 30.03 -11.65 22.73
CA VAL A 211 28.77 -11.88 22.01
C VAL A 211 28.28 -13.27 22.37
N SER A 212 27.01 -13.42 22.68
CA SER A 212 26.40 -14.68 23.10
C SER A 212 25.13 -14.94 22.30
N ALA A 213 25.00 -16.10 21.68
CA ALA A 213 23.79 -16.57 21.03
C ALA A 213 23.05 -17.55 21.97
N ARG A 214 21.77 -17.32 22.17
CA ARG A 214 20.86 -18.22 22.87
C ARG A 214 20.08 -19.03 21.85
N LEU A 215 20.36 -20.32 21.78
CA LEU A 215 19.76 -21.27 20.85
C LEU A 215 18.67 -22.06 21.58
N TYR A 216 17.52 -22.21 20.98
CA TYR A 216 16.41 -23.03 21.47
C TYR A 216 16.31 -24.30 20.63
N ALA A 217 15.93 -25.40 21.25
CA ALA A 217 15.50 -26.60 20.53
C ALA A 217 14.44 -27.35 21.33
N GLN A 218 13.45 -27.88 20.64
CA GLN A 218 12.41 -28.70 21.23
C GLN A 218 12.93 -30.10 21.52
N THR A 219 13.80 -30.60 20.67
CA THR A 219 14.51 -31.88 20.83
C THR A 219 16.03 -31.69 20.90
N SER A 220 16.71 -32.63 21.56
CA SER A 220 18.17 -32.56 21.66
C SER A 220 18.80 -33.20 20.43
N GLY A 221 19.79 -32.53 19.84
CA GLY A 221 20.46 -33.04 18.64
C GLY A 221 21.74 -32.26 18.30
N PRO A 222 22.49 -32.72 17.29
CA PRO A 222 23.61 -31.97 16.73
C PRO A 222 23.07 -30.83 15.84
N ALA A 223 23.78 -29.71 15.82
CA ALA A 223 23.50 -28.59 14.90
C ALA A 223 24.79 -27.81 14.64
N VAL A 224 24.79 -26.99 13.62
CA VAL A 224 25.90 -26.10 13.28
C VAL A 224 25.46 -24.66 13.47
N CYS A 225 26.16 -23.95 14.35
CA CYS A 225 26.00 -22.51 14.53
C CYS A 225 26.98 -21.80 13.60
N ARG A 226 26.48 -21.14 12.57
CA ARG A 226 27.24 -20.36 11.61
C ARG A 226 27.13 -18.90 11.97
N ILE A 227 28.28 -18.25 12.18
CA ILE A 227 28.35 -16.85 12.55
C ILE A 227 28.99 -16.07 11.41
N ARG A 228 28.27 -15.10 10.87
CA ARG A 228 28.80 -14.16 9.88
C ARG A 228 29.06 -12.82 10.55
N LYS A 229 30.13 -12.16 10.14
CA LYS A 229 30.45 -10.79 10.54
C LYS A 229 30.56 -9.92 9.30
N ASN A 230 29.78 -8.84 9.23
CA ASN A 230 29.73 -7.92 8.09
C ASN A 230 29.53 -8.65 6.75
N GLY A 231 28.65 -9.65 6.71
CA GLY A 231 28.31 -10.44 5.54
C GLY A 231 29.25 -11.63 5.24
N GLY A 232 30.46 -11.65 5.77
CA GLY A 232 31.40 -12.77 5.59
C GLY A 232 31.26 -13.85 6.68
N VAL A 233 31.40 -15.12 6.33
CA VAL A 233 31.45 -16.21 7.33
C VAL A 233 32.72 -16.01 8.19
N TRP A 234 32.51 -15.78 9.47
CA TRP A 234 33.59 -15.50 10.42
C TRP A 234 33.91 -16.71 11.30
N LEU A 235 32.88 -17.41 11.78
CA LEU A 235 33.06 -18.59 12.67
C LEU A 235 31.96 -19.61 12.36
N THR A 236 32.35 -20.90 12.29
CA THR A 236 31.41 -22.02 12.23
C THR A 236 31.71 -22.95 13.41
N ARG A 237 30.69 -23.29 14.19
CA ARG A 237 30.84 -24.09 15.39
C ARG A 237 29.79 -25.19 15.45
N GLU A 238 30.24 -26.44 15.60
CA GLU A 238 29.36 -27.55 15.94
C GLU A 238 28.85 -27.40 17.37
N VAL A 239 27.55 -27.56 17.57
CA VAL A 239 26.87 -27.38 18.84
C VAL A 239 25.95 -28.57 19.07
N ARG A 240 25.95 -29.12 20.26
CA ARG A 240 24.93 -30.08 20.64
C ARG A 240 23.81 -29.36 21.40
N LEU A 241 22.70 -29.19 20.70
CA LEU A 241 21.49 -28.60 21.29
C LEU A 241 20.95 -29.52 22.40
N ARG A 242 20.48 -28.92 23.47
CA ARG A 242 19.70 -29.59 24.54
C ARG A 242 18.26 -29.12 24.38
N ARG A 243 17.31 -29.93 24.80
CA ARG A 243 15.93 -29.53 24.94
C ARG A 243 15.86 -28.29 25.84
N GLY A 244 15.26 -27.21 25.31
CA GLY A 244 15.27 -25.89 25.92
C GLY A 244 16.41 -25.02 25.38
N VAL A 245 17.03 -24.21 26.20
CA VAL A 245 18.00 -23.18 25.76
C VAL A 245 19.44 -23.67 25.92
N THR A 246 20.24 -23.50 24.87
CA THR A 246 21.68 -23.69 24.83
C THR A 246 22.36 -22.38 24.50
N THR A 247 23.37 -21.94 25.27
CA THR A 247 24.09 -20.69 25.05
C THR A 247 25.46 -20.95 24.43
N VAL A 248 25.76 -20.23 23.33
CA VAL A 248 27.08 -20.24 22.69
C VAL A 248 27.66 -18.84 22.75
N SER A 249 28.86 -18.69 23.31
CA SER A 249 29.51 -17.40 23.50
C SER A 249 30.88 -17.37 22.82
N TRP A 250 31.24 -16.18 22.33
CA TRP A 250 32.57 -15.90 21.76
C TRP A 250 33.01 -14.48 22.12
N ARG A 251 34.29 -14.23 21.95
CA ARG A 251 34.87 -12.90 22.14
C ARG A 251 35.31 -12.34 20.81
N ASP A 252 35.07 -11.08 20.60
CA ASP A 252 35.51 -10.36 19.40
C ASP A 252 36.02 -8.95 19.79
N LYS A 253 36.77 -8.37 18.89
CA LYS A 253 37.15 -6.95 18.92
C LYS A 253 37.10 -6.36 17.52
N THR A 254 36.68 -5.13 17.43
CA THR A 254 36.65 -4.37 16.18
C THR A 254 37.47 -3.11 16.36
N ASN A 255 38.44 -2.88 15.49
CA ASN A 255 39.41 -1.78 15.63
C ASN A 255 38.95 -0.48 14.96
N SER A 256 38.08 -0.56 13.97
CA SER A 256 37.60 0.60 13.21
C SER A 256 36.24 1.07 13.70
N PRO A 257 36.02 2.37 13.87
CA PRO A 257 34.69 2.94 14.15
C PRO A 257 33.66 2.56 13.09
N GLY A 258 32.39 2.59 13.45
CA GLY A 258 31.28 2.22 12.56
C GLY A 258 30.37 1.18 13.16
N THR A 259 30.01 0.12 12.43
CA THR A 259 29.17 -0.97 12.90
C THR A 259 29.85 -2.32 12.69
N ALA A 260 29.67 -3.25 13.67
CA ALA A 260 29.92 -4.66 13.51
C ALA A 260 28.57 -5.39 13.46
N ASN A 261 28.21 -5.93 12.30
CA ASN A 261 26.97 -6.68 12.11
C ASN A 261 27.25 -8.17 12.28
N TYR A 262 26.64 -8.80 13.27
CA TYR A 262 26.69 -10.22 13.50
C TYR A 262 25.38 -10.86 13.03
N GLU A 263 25.48 -11.90 12.24
CA GLU A 263 24.38 -12.74 11.83
C GLU A 263 24.67 -14.17 12.30
N VAL A 264 23.82 -14.67 13.16
CA VAL A 264 23.92 -16.04 13.70
C VAL A 264 22.84 -16.87 13.04
N GLU A 265 23.27 -17.95 12.39
CA GLU A 265 22.40 -18.88 11.68
C GLU A 265 22.56 -20.26 12.31
N LEU A 266 21.43 -20.90 12.65
CA LEU A 266 21.38 -22.28 13.13
C LEU A 266 21.06 -23.19 11.95
N VAL A 267 21.97 -24.09 11.62
CA VAL A 267 21.84 -25.05 10.52
C VAL A 267 21.69 -26.45 11.12
N LEU A 268 20.57 -27.11 10.82
CA LEU A 268 20.34 -28.50 11.20
C LEU A 268 21.06 -29.44 10.23
N PRO A 269 21.52 -30.62 10.65
CA PRO A 269 22.23 -31.57 9.79
C PRO A 269 21.29 -32.19 8.75
N GLU A 270 21.85 -32.62 7.63
CA GLU A 270 21.11 -33.36 6.61
C GLU A 270 20.46 -34.61 7.21
N GLY A 271 19.15 -34.77 6.97
CA GLY A 271 18.32 -35.86 7.51
C GLY A 271 17.65 -35.54 8.85
N ALA A 272 17.85 -34.37 9.43
CA ALA A 272 17.01 -33.90 10.53
C ALA A 272 15.56 -33.64 10.04
N PRO A 273 14.56 -33.78 10.94
CA PRO A 273 13.20 -33.33 10.62
C PRO A 273 13.19 -31.90 10.09
N ALA A 274 12.31 -31.63 9.12
CA ALA A 274 12.16 -30.28 8.61
C ALA A 274 11.73 -29.34 9.73
N ASP A 275 12.42 -28.22 9.85
CA ASP A 275 12.06 -27.17 10.78
C ASP A 275 10.77 -26.46 10.31
N PRO A 276 9.73 -26.42 11.14
CA PRO A 276 8.46 -25.79 10.75
C PRO A 276 8.54 -24.26 10.66
N VAL A 277 9.55 -23.64 11.29
CA VAL A 277 9.71 -22.17 11.36
C VAL A 277 11.15 -21.76 11.06
N PRO A 278 11.61 -21.93 9.80
CA PRO A 278 13.00 -21.61 9.44
C PRO A 278 13.34 -20.11 9.59
N GLU A 279 12.36 -19.24 9.68
CA GLU A 279 12.52 -17.80 9.87
C GLU A 279 13.17 -17.45 11.22
N ASN A 280 12.99 -18.27 12.26
CA ASN A 280 13.57 -18.04 13.59
C ASN A 280 14.98 -18.66 13.75
N ASN A 281 15.49 -19.34 12.72
CA ASN A 281 16.83 -19.91 12.69
C ASN A 281 17.94 -18.88 12.48
N ARG A 282 17.60 -17.63 12.22
CA ARG A 282 18.54 -16.59 11.86
C ARG A 282 18.26 -15.32 12.62
N VAL A 283 19.27 -14.80 13.31
CA VAL A 283 19.18 -13.55 14.08
C VAL A 283 20.37 -12.67 13.75
N ARG A 284 20.10 -11.38 13.59
CA ARG A 284 21.10 -10.34 13.42
C ARG A 284 21.26 -9.51 14.70
N ARG A 285 22.46 -8.99 14.90
CA ARG A 285 22.77 -8.05 15.97
C ARG A 285 23.81 -7.05 15.52
N ILE A 286 23.48 -5.77 15.62
CA ILE A 286 24.37 -4.67 15.29
C ILE A 286 25.03 -4.15 16.57
N VAL A 287 26.36 -4.03 16.55
CA VAL A 287 27.17 -3.39 17.60
C VAL A 287 27.76 -2.12 17.01
N SER A 288 27.50 -0.96 17.60
CA SER A 288 28.12 0.30 17.19
C SER A 288 29.52 0.43 17.81
N ILE A 289 30.53 0.64 16.99
CA ILE A 289 31.89 0.89 17.43
C ILE A 289 32.09 2.39 17.54
N GLU A 290 32.39 2.88 18.72
CA GLU A 290 32.53 4.29 19.03
C GLU A 290 33.67 4.94 18.21
N GLY A 291 33.55 6.25 17.99
CA GLY A 291 34.51 7.04 17.25
C GLY A 291 33.89 7.73 16.02
N ARG A 292 34.72 8.48 15.29
CA ARG A 292 34.28 9.19 14.08
C ARG A 292 33.89 8.18 13.02
N LYS A 293 32.59 8.12 12.67
CA LYS A 293 32.08 7.19 11.66
C LYS A 293 32.68 7.49 10.30
N PRO A 294 33.02 6.46 9.48
CA PRO A 294 33.56 6.65 8.15
C PRO A 294 32.51 7.28 7.21
N VAL A 295 32.98 7.84 6.12
CA VAL A 295 32.14 8.27 4.98
C VAL A 295 32.07 7.12 3.98
N LEU A 296 30.87 6.81 3.50
CA LEU A 296 30.69 5.82 2.45
C LEU A 296 30.85 6.46 1.08
N LEU A 297 31.85 6.03 0.33
CA LEU A 297 32.01 6.38 -1.08
C LEU A 297 31.50 5.23 -1.93
N VAL A 298 30.44 5.46 -2.70
CA VAL A 298 29.91 4.51 -3.67
C VAL A 298 30.41 4.93 -5.05
N THR A 299 31.26 4.12 -5.65
CA THR A 299 31.93 4.42 -6.92
C THR A 299 32.15 3.18 -7.76
N ALA A 300 32.05 3.35 -9.09
CA ALA A 300 32.49 2.39 -10.09
C ALA A 300 33.87 2.74 -10.66
N SER A 301 34.53 3.82 -10.19
CA SER A 301 35.83 4.25 -10.68
C SER A 301 36.92 3.22 -10.33
N PRO A 302 37.67 2.72 -11.32
CA PRO A 302 38.76 1.79 -11.07
C PRO A 302 39.95 2.44 -10.31
N THR A 303 40.13 3.72 -10.46
CA THR A 303 41.26 4.45 -9.84
C THR A 303 41.06 4.71 -8.36
N LYS A 304 39.75 4.86 -7.91
CA LYS A 304 39.38 5.20 -6.53
C LYS A 304 40.17 6.40 -5.98
N ASN A 305 40.49 7.34 -6.84
CA ASN A 305 41.38 8.46 -6.52
C ASN A 305 40.72 9.40 -5.51
N LEU A 306 39.40 9.65 -5.63
CA LEU A 306 38.64 10.44 -4.65
C LEU A 306 38.78 9.86 -3.24
N ALA A 307 38.72 8.52 -3.09
CA ALA A 307 38.90 7.87 -1.80
C ALA A 307 40.28 8.11 -1.24
N ARG A 308 41.34 8.09 -2.10
CA ARG A 308 42.70 8.37 -1.69
C ARG A 308 42.84 9.81 -1.21
N ILE A 309 42.35 10.77 -1.98
CA ILE A 309 42.37 12.20 -1.64
C ILE A 309 41.72 12.47 -0.29
N LEU A 310 40.51 11.91 -0.06
CA LEU A 310 39.79 12.11 1.20
C LEU A 310 40.52 11.46 2.39
N ARG A 311 41.13 10.28 2.21
CA ARG A 311 41.93 9.62 3.25
C ARG A 311 43.22 10.39 3.58
N GLU A 312 43.93 10.90 2.57
CA GLU A 312 45.12 11.74 2.75
C GLU A 312 44.78 13.05 3.49
N ALA A 313 43.54 13.52 3.34
CA ALA A 313 43.01 14.65 4.10
C ALA A 313 42.52 14.29 5.52
N GLY A 314 42.69 13.05 5.96
CA GLY A 314 42.36 12.59 7.33
C GLY A 314 40.92 12.12 7.52
N LEU A 315 40.15 11.91 6.45
CA LEU A 315 38.82 11.33 6.53
C LEU A 315 38.89 9.80 6.47
N ASP A 316 38.10 9.10 7.30
CA ASP A 316 37.95 7.67 7.14
C ASP A 316 36.90 7.38 6.04
N VAL A 317 37.29 6.63 5.00
CA VAL A 317 36.48 6.40 3.82
C VAL A 317 36.33 4.92 3.54
N LYS A 318 35.07 4.44 3.63
CA LYS A 318 34.67 3.10 3.21
C LYS A 318 34.25 3.15 1.73
N VAL A 319 34.87 2.33 0.88
CA VAL A 319 34.54 2.30 -0.55
C VAL A 319 33.71 1.06 -0.84
N MET A 320 32.60 1.23 -1.58
CA MET A 320 31.76 0.14 -2.07
C MET A 320 31.39 0.35 -3.54
N GLU A 321 31.15 -0.75 -4.25
CA GLU A 321 30.64 -0.71 -5.61
C GLU A 321 29.14 -0.38 -5.63
N PRO A 322 28.62 0.24 -6.72
CA PRO A 322 27.21 0.58 -6.85
C PRO A 322 26.32 -0.66 -6.84
N SER A 323 25.54 -0.82 -5.78
CA SER A 323 24.61 -1.93 -5.62
C SER A 323 23.61 -1.61 -4.52
N SER A 324 22.47 -2.29 -4.47
CA SER A 324 21.50 -2.16 -3.37
C SER A 324 22.11 -2.54 -2.02
N ALA A 325 23.09 -3.44 -2.00
CA ALA A 325 23.82 -3.83 -0.79
C ALA A 325 24.65 -2.68 -0.18
N ALA A 326 25.14 -1.73 -1.00
CA ALA A 326 25.84 -0.56 -0.50
C ALA A 326 24.94 0.37 0.33
N LEU A 327 23.63 0.33 0.10
CA LEU A 327 22.61 1.11 0.80
C LEU A 327 21.80 0.27 1.81
N ALA A 328 22.33 -0.89 2.23
CA ALA A 328 21.70 -1.69 3.27
C ALA A 328 21.68 -0.94 4.62
N PRO A 329 20.64 -1.10 5.45
CA PRO A 329 20.51 -0.37 6.71
C PRO A 329 21.72 -0.56 7.64
N GLU A 330 22.29 -1.76 7.65
CA GLU A 330 23.46 -2.10 8.46
C GLU A 330 24.71 -1.33 8.03
N VAL A 331 24.83 -1.04 6.73
CA VAL A 331 25.93 -0.24 6.18
C VAL A 331 25.71 1.23 6.50
N LEU A 332 24.49 1.73 6.21
CA LEU A 332 24.12 3.13 6.40
C LEU A 332 24.16 3.55 7.89
N GLY A 333 23.78 2.68 8.81
CA GLY A 333 23.87 2.95 10.25
C GLY A 333 25.28 3.11 10.78
N GLY A 334 26.29 2.59 10.05
CA GLY A 334 27.69 2.65 10.42
C GLY A 334 28.50 3.79 9.81
N VAL A 335 27.87 4.69 9.04
CA VAL A 335 28.56 5.78 8.34
C VAL A 335 27.98 7.14 8.72
N SER A 336 28.77 8.22 8.53
CA SER A 336 28.34 9.59 8.80
C SER A 336 27.73 10.28 7.59
N GLY A 337 27.99 9.77 6.37
CA GLY A 337 27.49 10.32 5.15
C GLY A 337 27.77 9.41 3.96
N VAL A 338 27.08 9.65 2.86
CA VAL A 338 27.18 8.88 1.63
C VAL A 338 27.57 9.81 0.48
N ILE A 339 28.57 9.41 -0.31
CA ILE A 339 28.99 10.08 -1.53
C ILE A 339 28.70 9.16 -2.70
N PHE A 340 27.94 9.63 -3.69
CA PHE A 340 27.79 8.98 -4.98
C PHE A 340 28.75 9.60 -5.98
N GLU A 341 29.75 8.83 -6.42
CA GLU A 341 30.72 9.27 -7.38
C GLU A 341 30.45 8.69 -8.77
N ASN A 342 29.86 9.49 -9.64
CA ASN A 342 29.57 9.16 -11.05
C ASN A 342 28.92 7.79 -11.21
N VAL A 343 27.81 7.54 -10.51
CA VAL A 343 27.09 6.25 -10.49
C VAL A 343 25.64 6.42 -10.96
N LYS A 344 25.12 5.42 -11.67
CA LYS A 344 23.74 5.43 -12.18
C LYS A 344 22.72 5.07 -11.09
N ALA A 345 21.56 5.71 -11.12
CA ALA A 345 20.44 5.40 -10.25
C ALA A 345 19.93 3.94 -10.43
N SER A 346 20.04 3.41 -11.67
CA SER A 346 19.67 2.02 -11.99
C SER A 346 20.51 0.94 -11.29
N SER A 347 21.68 1.31 -10.72
CA SER A 347 22.50 0.41 -9.91
C SER A 347 21.89 0.11 -8.55
N PHE A 348 20.91 0.90 -8.11
CA PHE A 348 20.23 0.81 -6.83
C PHE A 348 18.74 0.51 -7.07
N GLY A 349 18.11 -0.32 -6.27
CA GLY A 349 16.65 -0.45 -6.30
C GLY A 349 15.97 0.84 -5.81
N MET A 350 14.72 1.09 -6.22
CA MET A 350 13.94 2.26 -5.78
C MET A 350 13.84 2.33 -4.25
N ASP A 351 13.59 1.21 -3.60
CA ASP A 351 13.50 1.11 -2.14
C ASP A 351 14.80 1.51 -1.44
N SER A 352 15.96 1.21 -2.05
CA SER A 352 17.27 1.62 -1.52
C SER A 352 17.48 3.12 -1.61
N LEU A 353 17.02 3.77 -2.68
CA LEU A 353 17.08 5.22 -2.83
C LEU A 353 16.10 5.93 -1.90
N ALA A 354 14.88 5.38 -1.74
CA ALA A 354 13.88 5.87 -0.78
C ALA A 354 14.39 5.79 0.67
N ARG A 355 15.10 4.71 1.01
CA ARG A 355 15.76 4.55 2.32
C ARG A 355 16.80 5.63 2.56
N LEU A 356 17.68 5.86 1.59
CA LEU A 356 18.69 6.92 1.69
C LEU A 356 18.02 8.30 1.88
N LYS A 357 16.96 8.61 1.10
CA LYS A 357 16.16 9.82 1.24
C LYS A 357 15.59 9.97 2.66
N GLY A 358 15.00 8.90 3.21
CA GLY A 358 14.45 8.89 4.57
C GLY A 358 15.50 9.17 5.64
N LEU A 359 16.68 8.54 5.54
CA LEU A 359 17.78 8.74 6.51
C LEU A 359 18.41 10.12 6.43
N VAL A 360 18.56 10.67 5.22
CA VAL A 360 18.99 12.06 5.04
C VAL A 360 17.95 13.01 5.61
N SER A 361 16.68 12.82 5.30
CA SER A 361 15.59 13.65 5.84
C SER A 361 15.52 13.62 7.37
N ALA A 362 15.82 12.47 7.98
CA ALA A 362 15.89 12.31 9.44
C ALA A 362 17.16 12.90 10.06
N GLY A 363 18.12 13.39 9.27
CA GLY A 363 19.39 13.92 9.76
C GLY A 363 20.38 12.86 10.29
N SER A 364 20.12 11.58 10.00
CA SER A 364 21.02 10.49 10.40
C SER A 364 22.28 10.41 9.57
N LEU A 365 22.24 10.91 8.34
CA LEU A 365 23.32 10.90 7.33
C LEU A 365 23.37 12.21 6.57
N GLY A 366 24.59 12.58 6.14
CA GLY A 366 24.78 13.55 5.08
C GLY A 366 24.80 12.87 3.69
N PHE A 367 24.50 13.62 2.62
CA PHE A 367 24.53 13.09 1.27
C PHE A 367 25.25 14.05 0.29
N MET A 368 26.07 13.48 -0.58
CA MET A 368 26.73 14.22 -1.65
C MET A 368 26.68 13.43 -2.95
N MET A 369 26.45 14.11 -4.07
CA MET A 369 26.60 13.55 -5.41
C MET A 369 27.65 14.30 -6.19
N THR A 370 28.57 13.58 -6.84
CA THR A 370 29.52 14.17 -7.79
C THR A 370 29.07 13.98 -9.23
N GLY A 371 29.56 14.86 -10.11
CA GLY A 371 29.20 14.85 -11.51
C GLY A 371 29.85 13.75 -12.34
N GLY A 372 29.46 13.74 -13.59
CA GLY A 372 29.90 12.82 -14.63
C GLY A 372 28.74 12.35 -15.50
N LYS A 373 29.05 11.52 -16.49
CA LYS A 373 28.05 11.01 -17.44
C LYS A 373 27.07 9.99 -16.85
N SER A 374 27.33 9.48 -15.64
CA SER A 374 26.47 8.54 -14.92
C SER A 374 25.82 9.16 -13.68
N SER A 375 25.80 10.49 -13.56
CA SER A 375 25.22 11.20 -12.43
C SER A 375 24.13 12.16 -12.87
N PHE A 376 23.40 12.70 -11.90
CA PHE A 376 22.33 13.68 -12.09
C PHE A 376 21.28 13.21 -13.11
N ALA A 377 20.86 14.07 -14.03
CA ALA A 377 19.84 13.74 -15.02
C ALA A 377 20.27 12.58 -15.93
N LEU A 378 21.52 12.60 -16.43
CA LEU A 378 22.09 11.54 -17.28
C LEU A 378 22.23 10.20 -16.54
N GLY A 379 22.42 10.22 -15.24
CA GLY A 379 22.46 9.03 -14.39
C GLY A 379 21.10 8.47 -14.01
N GLY A 380 20.00 9.02 -14.54
CA GLY A 380 18.63 8.55 -14.26
C GLY A 380 18.08 9.01 -12.91
N TYR A 381 18.59 10.13 -12.35
CA TYR A 381 18.08 10.67 -11.08
C TYR A 381 16.92 11.63 -11.25
N TYR A 382 16.61 12.08 -12.46
CA TYR A 382 15.41 12.89 -12.74
C TYR A 382 14.14 12.10 -12.42
N ARG A 383 13.25 12.70 -11.65
CA ARG A 383 12.03 12.05 -11.09
C ARG A 383 12.29 10.79 -10.26
N SER A 384 13.54 10.65 -9.76
CA SER A 384 13.85 9.61 -8.77
C SER A 384 13.61 10.13 -7.34
N GLU A 385 13.61 9.21 -6.36
CA GLU A 385 13.50 9.56 -4.94
C GLU A 385 14.59 10.53 -4.46
N LEU A 386 15.78 10.54 -5.09
CA LEU A 386 16.89 11.41 -4.71
C LEU A 386 16.87 12.78 -5.38
N GLU A 387 16.02 13.01 -6.38
CA GLU A 387 15.96 14.34 -7.01
C GLU A 387 15.65 15.44 -6.00
N ASP A 388 14.66 15.19 -5.11
CA ASP A 388 14.26 16.15 -4.08
C ASP A 388 15.34 16.39 -3.04
N VAL A 389 16.23 15.42 -2.83
CA VAL A 389 17.32 15.49 -1.84
C VAL A 389 18.43 16.42 -2.30
N LEU A 390 18.66 16.52 -3.61
CA LEU A 390 19.75 17.32 -4.17
C LEU A 390 19.53 18.82 -3.98
N PRO A 391 20.60 19.61 -3.70
CA PRO A 391 20.51 21.06 -3.60
C PRO A 391 20.37 21.74 -4.97
N VAL A 392 20.28 20.93 -6.05
CA VAL A 392 20.12 21.36 -7.44
C VAL A 392 18.91 20.67 -8.05
N THR A 393 18.27 21.34 -9.02
CA THR A 393 17.18 20.76 -9.81
C THR A 393 17.73 20.17 -11.09
N LEU A 394 17.14 19.06 -11.49
CA LEU A 394 17.51 18.34 -12.71
C LEU A 394 16.58 18.69 -13.88
N GLU A 395 15.57 19.55 -13.66
CA GLU A 395 14.69 20.05 -14.68
C GLU A 395 15.45 20.88 -15.70
N GLN A 396 15.20 20.66 -16.98
CA GLN A 396 15.76 21.48 -18.02
C GLN A 396 14.89 22.72 -18.23
N ARG A 397 15.47 23.90 -18.07
CA ARG A 397 14.86 25.16 -18.49
C ARG A 397 14.94 25.27 -20.00
N ASN A 398 13.86 25.70 -20.66
CA ASN A 398 13.73 25.79 -22.12
C ASN A 398 14.68 26.78 -22.81
N GLU A 399 15.63 27.35 -22.11
CA GLU A 399 16.44 28.48 -22.59
C GLU A 399 17.65 28.08 -23.46
N VAL A 400 18.07 26.80 -23.43
CA VAL A 400 19.21 26.34 -24.26
C VAL A 400 18.76 25.24 -25.21
N ARG A 401 18.17 25.63 -26.36
CA ARG A 401 17.80 24.71 -27.42
C ARG A 401 18.97 24.39 -28.33
N LYS A 402 19.50 23.19 -28.27
CA LYS A 402 20.26 22.62 -29.36
C LYS A 402 19.38 21.63 -30.15
N GLY A 403 18.78 22.11 -31.25
CA GLY A 403 18.12 21.27 -32.26
C GLY A 403 16.73 20.72 -31.89
N THR A 404 16.02 20.33 -32.92
CA THR A 404 14.77 19.57 -32.86
C THR A 404 15.10 18.08 -32.93
N ASN A 405 14.38 17.23 -32.20
CA ASN A 405 14.58 15.78 -32.17
C ASN A 405 13.44 15.07 -32.87
N ALA A 406 13.74 13.94 -33.51
CA ALA A 406 12.76 13.04 -34.06
C ALA A 406 12.84 11.68 -33.38
N VAL A 407 11.78 11.29 -32.69
CA VAL A 407 11.68 10.02 -31.94
C VAL A 407 10.64 9.15 -32.58
N VAL A 408 10.96 7.88 -32.85
CA VAL A 408 9.98 6.89 -33.26
C VAL A 408 9.92 5.78 -32.22
N VAL A 409 8.75 5.60 -31.66
CA VAL A 409 8.47 4.52 -30.70
C VAL A 409 7.93 3.32 -31.47
N VAL A 410 8.56 2.18 -31.31
CA VAL A 410 8.16 0.90 -31.87
C VAL A 410 7.63 0.04 -30.73
N LEU A 411 6.36 -0.33 -30.81
CA LEU A 411 5.66 -1.13 -29.79
C LEU A 411 5.41 -2.53 -30.34
N ASP A 412 6.02 -3.51 -29.71
CA ASP A 412 5.61 -4.90 -29.90
C ASP A 412 4.16 -5.07 -29.36
N ARG A 413 3.30 -5.65 -30.18
CA ARG A 413 1.93 -6.00 -29.81
C ARG A 413 1.60 -7.49 -30.03
N SER A 414 2.63 -8.32 -29.97
CA SER A 414 2.51 -9.78 -30.04
C SER A 414 1.60 -10.36 -28.96
N GLY A 415 1.25 -11.63 -29.06
CA GLY A 415 0.36 -12.30 -28.11
C GLY A 415 0.88 -12.30 -26.68
N SER A 416 2.20 -12.43 -26.49
CA SER A 416 2.89 -12.38 -25.19
C SER A 416 2.72 -11.04 -24.43
N MET A 417 2.52 -9.94 -25.15
CA MET A 417 2.26 -8.63 -24.58
C MET A 417 0.90 -8.53 -23.86
N SER A 418 0.01 -9.50 -24.01
CA SER A 418 -1.24 -9.63 -23.23
C SER A 418 -1.01 -10.13 -21.81
N MET A 419 0.16 -10.73 -21.52
CA MET A 419 0.49 -11.25 -20.19
C MET A 419 0.50 -10.11 -19.16
N THR A 420 -0.01 -10.42 -17.99
CA THR A 420 -0.12 -9.45 -16.87
C THR A 420 0.99 -9.66 -15.85
N ASN A 421 1.47 -8.57 -15.26
CA ASN A 421 2.37 -8.61 -14.12
C ASN A 421 1.63 -8.98 -12.83
N SER A 422 2.34 -9.06 -11.71
CA SER A 422 1.80 -9.37 -10.38
C SER A 422 0.66 -8.45 -9.91
N LYS A 423 0.57 -7.23 -10.48
CA LYS A 423 -0.50 -6.24 -10.20
C LYS A 423 -1.68 -6.31 -11.19
N GLY A 424 -1.72 -7.31 -12.08
CA GLY A 424 -2.79 -7.49 -13.07
C GLY A 424 -2.74 -6.49 -14.25
N ILE A 425 -1.63 -5.78 -14.45
CA ILE A 425 -1.44 -4.84 -15.55
C ILE A 425 -0.76 -5.58 -16.69
N SER A 426 -1.31 -5.52 -17.92
CA SER A 426 -0.71 -6.17 -19.08
C SER A 426 0.56 -5.43 -19.54
N LYS A 427 1.52 -6.20 -20.12
CA LYS A 427 2.74 -5.64 -20.71
C LYS A 427 2.41 -4.60 -21.79
N MET A 428 1.36 -4.83 -22.59
CA MET A 428 0.89 -3.85 -23.58
C MET A 428 0.42 -2.55 -22.94
N SER A 429 -0.33 -2.62 -21.84
CA SER A 429 -0.76 -1.43 -21.11
C SER A 429 0.43 -0.66 -20.51
N LEU A 430 1.46 -1.37 -20.05
CA LEU A 430 2.72 -0.77 -19.60
C LEU A 430 3.42 -0.04 -20.75
N ALA A 431 3.57 -0.68 -21.93
CA ALA A 431 4.19 -0.08 -23.11
C ALA A 431 3.43 1.17 -23.59
N ASN A 432 2.10 1.11 -23.58
CA ASN A 432 1.26 2.25 -23.95
C ASN A 432 1.42 3.43 -23.00
N THR A 433 1.39 3.15 -21.69
CA THR A 433 1.63 4.17 -20.65
C THR A 433 3.01 4.78 -20.81
N ALA A 434 4.00 3.95 -21.00
CA ALA A 434 5.37 4.29 -21.27
C ALA A 434 5.52 5.24 -22.48
N THR A 435 4.87 4.92 -23.58
CA THR A 435 4.89 5.75 -24.81
C THR A 435 4.24 7.12 -24.58
N VAL A 436 3.18 7.17 -23.78
CA VAL A 436 2.56 8.46 -23.39
C VAL A 436 3.51 9.29 -22.52
N GLU A 437 4.30 8.64 -21.63
CA GLU A 437 5.32 9.35 -20.86
C GLU A 437 6.45 9.89 -21.74
N VAL A 438 6.90 9.15 -22.76
CA VAL A 438 7.83 9.68 -23.77
C VAL A 438 7.24 10.93 -24.43
N LEU A 439 5.95 10.88 -24.84
CA LEU A 439 5.27 12.04 -25.42
C LEU A 439 5.21 13.24 -24.47
N ASN A 440 5.10 13.01 -23.15
CA ASN A 440 5.05 14.06 -22.14
C ASN A 440 6.44 14.67 -21.86
N LEU A 441 7.50 13.91 -22.04
CA LEU A 441 8.88 14.34 -21.81
C LEU A 441 9.43 15.18 -22.99
N LEU A 442 8.94 14.95 -24.20
CA LEU A 442 9.36 15.68 -25.39
C LEU A 442 8.75 17.09 -25.42
N SER A 443 9.51 18.03 -25.99
CA SER A 443 9.03 19.41 -26.17
C SER A 443 8.07 19.51 -27.35
N ASP A 444 7.25 20.57 -27.40
CA ASP A 444 6.24 20.78 -28.44
C ASP A 444 6.78 20.84 -29.86
N VAL A 445 8.06 21.21 -30.01
CA VAL A 445 8.74 21.30 -31.34
C VAL A 445 9.45 20.00 -31.73
N ASP A 446 9.66 19.08 -30.79
CA ASP A 446 10.19 17.75 -31.12
C ASP A 446 9.15 16.98 -31.92
N HIS A 447 9.57 15.95 -32.64
CA HIS A 447 8.70 15.14 -33.47
C HIS A 447 8.60 13.72 -32.88
N ILE A 448 7.42 13.18 -32.86
CA ILE A 448 7.17 11.80 -32.42
C ILE A 448 6.39 11.01 -33.47
N GLY A 449 6.81 9.78 -33.71
CA GLY A 449 6.07 8.76 -34.45
C GLY A 449 5.83 7.55 -33.59
N VAL A 450 4.72 6.82 -33.82
CA VAL A 450 4.42 5.58 -33.07
C VAL A 450 4.02 4.50 -34.07
N ILE A 451 4.72 3.35 -33.98
CA ILE A 451 4.51 2.17 -34.81
C ILE A 451 4.21 1.00 -33.86
N ALA A 452 3.11 0.30 -34.08
CA ALA A 452 2.83 -0.96 -33.45
C ALA A 452 3.19 -2.10 -34.41
N VAL A 453 3.85 -3.16 -33.92
CA VAL A 453 4.29 -4.27 -34.76
C VAL A 453 3.80 -5.61 -34.21
N ASP A 454 3.22 -6.40 -35.11
CA ASP A 454 2.97 -7.83 -34.95
C ASP A 454 3.72 -8.56 -36.08
N SER A 455 3.05 -9.21 -37.01
CA SER A 455 3.62 -9.74 -38.25
C SER A 455 3.91 -8.67 -39.31
N SER A 456 3.36 -7.45 -39.14
CA SER A 456 3.53 -6.30 -40.01
C SER A 456 3.55 -4.99 -39.22
N PRO A 457 4.19 -3.91 -39.74
CA PRO A 457 4.24 -2.64 -39.07
C PRO A 457 2.91 -1.85 -39.28
N HIS A 458 2.32 -1.38 -38.19
CA HIS A 458 1.12 -0.56 -38.19
C HIS A 458 1.46 0.83 -37.69
N THR A 459 1.46 1.83 -38.55
CA THR A 459 1.71 3.21 -38.15
C THR A 459 0.50 3.77 -37.43
N VAL A 460 0.59 3.93 -36.11
CA VAL A 460 -0.44 4.51 -35.24
C VAL A 460 -0.41 6.04 -35.32
N ILE A 461 0.80 6.61 -35.31
CA ILE A 461 1.05 8.04 -35.44
C ILE A 461 2.23 8.23 -36.38
N ASN A 462 2.02 8.97 -37.47
CA ASN A 462 3.10 9.40 -38.36
C ASN A 462 3.99 10.41 -37.64
N LEU A 463 5.27 10.49 -38.01
CA LEU A 463 6.19 11.44 -37.46
C LEU A 463 5.64 12.87 -37.61
N ALA A 464 5.34 13.53 -36.53
CA ALA A 464 4.74 14.86 -36.48
C ALA A 464 5.20 15.61 -35.22
N PRO A 465 5.13 16.96 -35.20
CA PRO A 465 5.40 17.75 -34.01
C PRO A 465 4.58 17.28 -32.81
N VAL A 466 5.22 17.21 -31.64
CA VAL A 466 4.59 16.77 -30.38
C VAL A 466 3.34 17.61 -30.06
N ALA A 467 3.38 18.92 -30.34
CA ALA A 467 2.21 19.80 -30.19
C ALA A 467 0.96 19.25 -30.88
N ASP A 468 1.10 18.67 -32.09
CA ASP A 468 0.00 18.13 -32.88
C ASP A 468 -0.45 16.75 -32.42
N VAL A 469 0.41 16.05 -31.68
CA VAL A 469 0.20 14.65 -31.24
C VAL A 469 -0.36 14.57 -29.83
N ARG A 470 -0.10 15.54 -28.93
CA ARG A 470 -0.57 15.51 -27.52
C ARG A 470 -2.07 15.21 -27.39
N GLY A 471 -2.91 15.81 -28.25
CA GLY A 471 -4.35 15.56 -28.29
C GLY A 471 -4.75 14.14 -28.74
N ARG A 472 -3.79 13.35 -29.26
CA ARG A 472 -4.02 11.99 -29.77
C ARG A 472 -3.49 10.90 -28.86
N ALA A 473 -3.10 11.19 -27.61
CA ALA A 473 -2.59 10.23 -26.64
C ALA A 473 -3.53 9.02 -26.42
N ASN A 474 -4.84 9.21 -26.58
CA ASN A 474 -5.81 8.12 -26.49
C ASN A 474 -5.62 7.05 -27.57
N LYS A 475 -5.08 7.40 -28.75
CA LYS A 475 -4.77 6.40 -29.80
C LYS A 475 -3.63 5.48 -29.35
N ILE A 476 -2.67 6.01 -28.61
CA ILE A 476 -1.56 5.22 -28.02
C ILE A 476 -2.11 4.30 -26.93
N ARG A 477 -2.96 4.82 -26.04
CA ARG A 477 -3.55 4.02 -24.95
C ARG A 477 -4.46 2.89 -25.43
N SER A 478 -5.05 3.04 -26.64
CA SER A 478 -5.95 2.05 -27.23
C SER A 478 -5.25 0.95 -28.07
N ILE A 479 -3.92 0.89 -28.09
CA ILE A 479 -3.21 -0.17 -28.77
C ILE A 479 -3.38 -1.46 -27.96
N GLU A 480 -3.90 -2.51 -28.61
CA GLU A 480 -4.15 -3.82 -28.00
C GLU A 480 -3.20 -4.87 -28.56
N SER A 481 -2.88 -5.89 -27.77
CA SER A 481 -2.18 -7.07 -28.24
C SER A 481 -3.12 -7.86 -29.16
N MET A 482 -2.66 -8.17 -30.37
CA MET A 482 -3.50 -8.79 -31.42
C MET A 482 -3.13 -10.24 -31.75
N GLY A 483 -2.12 -10.78 -31.05
CA GLY A 483 -1.56 -12.10 -31.39
C GLY A 483 -0.53 -12.02 -32.52
N GLY A 484 0.14 -13.12 -32.81
CA GLY A 484 1.30 -13.18 -33.71
C GLY A 484 2.60 -13.18 -32.92
N GLY A 485 3.73 -13.35 -33.63
CA GLY A 485 5.08 -13.33 -33.01
C GLY A 485 5.70 -11.94 -32.95
N ILE A 486 6.91 -11.88 -32.42
CA ILE A 486 7.70 -10.65 -32.32
C ILE A 486 8.53 -10.47 -33.60
N PHE A 487 8.18 -9.48 -34.41
CA PHE A 487 8.90 -9.14 -35.64
C PHE A 487 9.71 -7.85 -35.47
N THR A 488 10.69 -7.91 -34.58
CA THR A 488 11.51 -6.73 -34.19
C THR A 488 12.18 -6.06 -35.39
N TYR A 489 12.74 -6.82 -36.32
CA TYR A 489 13.37 -6.32 -37.53
C TYR A 489 12.40 -5.49 -38.38
N THR A 490 11.18 -5.97 -38.59
CA THR A 490 10.16 -5.30 -39.40
C THR A 490 9.75 -3.96 -38.77
N GLY A 491 9.62 -3.92 -37.44
CA GLY A 491 9.34 -2.69 -36.71
C GLY A 491 10.47 -1.67 -36.77
N LEU A 492 11.71 -2.13 -36.54
CA LEU A 492 12.90 -1.29 -36.64
C LEU A 492 13.10 -0.74 -38.05
N LYS A 493 12.88 -1.55 -39.09
CA LYS A 493 12.97 -1.14 -40.50
C LYS A 493 11.95 -0.04 -40.82
N ALA A 494 10.70 -0.21 -40.38
CA ALA A 494 9.67 0.82 -40.59
C ALA A 494 9.98 2.14 -39.88
N ALA A 495 10.52 2.05 -38.66
CA ALA A 495 10.97 3.23 -37.90
C ALA A 495 12.16 3.93 -38.58
N PHE A 496 13.14 3.15 -39.04
CA PHE A 496 14.27 3.68 -39.80
C PHE A 496 13.81 4.40 -41.07
N GLU A 497 12.91 3.79 -41.87
CA GLU A 497 12.34 4.41 -43.07
C GLU A 497 11.55 5.69 -42.77
N MET A 498 10.89 5.76 -41.59
CA MET A 498 10.18 6.96 -41.15
C MET A 498 11.13 8.08 -40.78
N LEU A 499 12.24 7.78 -40.09
CA LEU A 499 13.24 8.74 -39.66
C LEU A 499 14.16 9.23 -40.79
N THR A 500 14.47 8.36 -41.76
CA THR A 500 15.30 8.76 -42.92
C THR A 500 14.61 9.76 -43.85
N LYS A 501 13.27 9.85 -43.80
CA LYS A 501 12.49 10.89 -44.53
C LYS A 501 12.48 12.25 -43.84
N SER A 502 13.03 12.32 -42.63
CA SER A 502 13.08 13.56 -41.83
C SER A 502 14.44 14.24 -41.93
N ASP A 503 14.44 15.54 -42.12
CA ASP A 503 15.63 16.38 -42.14
C ASP A 503 16.13 16.75 -40.75
N ILE A 504 15.52 16.25 -39.70
CA ILE A 504 15.89 16.52 -38.30
C ILE A 504 17.20 15.81 -37.98
N PRO A 505 18.21 16.53 -37.47
CA PRO A 505 19.55 15.96 -37.27
C PRO A 505 19.63 14.94 -36.14
N SER A 506 18.85 15.10 -35.08
CA SER A 506 18.80 14.15 -33.94
C SER A 506 17.66 13.18 -34.12
N ARG A 507 17.97 11.91 -34.34
CA ARG A 507 17.00 10.86 -34.67
C ARG A 507 17.18 9.66 -33.76
N HIS A 508 16.06 9.17 -33.18
CA HIS A 508 16.08 8.06 -32.23
C HIS A 508 14.92 7.10 -32.37
N ILE A 509 15.18 5.83 -32.12
CA ILE A 509 14.17 4.78 -32.05
C ILE A 509 14.13 4.22 -30.62
N ILE A 510 12.94 4.09 -30.04
CA ILE A 510 12.71 3.40 -28.79
C ILE A 510 11.88 2.15 -29.10
N LEU A 511 12.45 0.97 -28.89
CA LEU A 511 11.78 -0.31 -29.09
C LEU A 511 11.26 -0.85 -27.76
N PHE A 512 9.98 -1.16 -27.69
CA PHE A 512 9.34 -1.91 -26.62
C PHE A 512 9.10 -3.35 -27.09
N ALA A 513 9.65 -4.31 -26.37
CA ALA A 513 9.45 -5.74 -26.60
C ALA A 513 9.47 -6.48 -25.25
N ASP A 514 8.91 -7.70 -25.20
CA ASP A 514 8.80 -8.42 -23.94
C ASP A 514 9.87 -9.53 -23.73
N ALA A 515 10.83 -9.62 -24.62
CA ALA A 515 11.92 -10.60 -24.57
C ALA A 515 11.47 -12.09 -24.55
N SER A 516 10.28 -12.40 -25.04
CA SER A 516 9.64 -13.72 -24.86
C SER A 516 9.44 -14.50 -26.16
N ASP A 517 10.21 -14.37 -27.19
CA ASP A 517 10.13 -15.14 -28.43
C ASP A 517 10.23 -14.27 -29.69
N ALA A 518 11.45 -14.00 -30.15
CA ALA A 518 11.68 -13.30 -31.41
C ALA A 518 11.63 -14.34 -32.57
N GLU A 519 10.52 -14.38 -33.31
CA GLU A 519 10.32 -15.32 -34.41
C GLU A 519 11.25 -15.09 -35.60
N GLU A 520 11.58 -13.82 -35.92
CA GLU A 520 12.51 -13.45 -36.98
C GLU A 520 13.41 -12.27 -36.58
N PRO A 521 14.66 -12.53 -36.14
CA PRO A 521 15.63 -11.46 -35.93
C PRO A 521 15.99 -10.71 -37.22
N GLY A 522 15.83 -11.35 -38.41
CA GLY A 522 16.09 -10.73 -39.70
C GLY A 522 17.51 -10.21 -39.86
N ALA A 523 17.73 -9.34 -40.83
CA ALA A 523 19.04 -8.69 -41.04
C ALA A 523 19.19 -7.41 -40.14
N TYR A 524 18.85 -7.54 -38.84
CA TYR A 524 18.87 -6.42 -37.93
C TYR A 524 20.26 -5.79 -37.74
N LYS A 525 21.32 -6.60 -37.88
CA LYS A 525 22.70 -6.12 -37.72
C LYS A 525 23.04 -5.11 -38.80
N GLU A 526 22.77 -5.46 -40.07
CA GLU A 526 23.01 -4.58 -41.22
C GLU A 526 22.12 -3.32 -41.15
N LEU A 527 20.92 -3.46 -40.69
CA LEU A 527 20.00 -2.33 -40.50
C LEU A 527 20.53 -1.36 -39.43
N LEU A 528 21.03 -1.87 -38.30
CA LEU A 528 21.56 -1.06 -37.21
C LEU A 528 22.89 -0.40 -37.58
N ASP A 529 23.77 -1.11 -38.28
CA ASP A 529 25.00 -0.54 -38.82
C ASP A 529 24.70 0.63 -39.81
N THR A 530 23.63 0.45 -40.64
CA THR A 530 23.12 1.52 -41.51
C THR A 530 22.49 2.67 -40.74
N ALA A 531 21.77 2.37 -39.64
CA ALA A 531 21.16 3.37 -38.77
C ALA A 531 22.23 4.23 -38.07
N GLU A 532 23.28 3.60 -37.56
CA GLU A 532 24.43 4.29 -36.96
C GLU A 532 25.10 5.23 -37.97
N ALA A 533 25.34 4.74 -39.20
CA ALA A 533 25.93 5.54 -40.30
C ALA A 533 25.07 6.76 -40.65
N ASN A 534 23.73 6.68 -40.43
CA ASN A 534 22.77 7.79 -40.64
C ASN A 534 22.52 8.61 -39.37
N GLY A 535 23.26 8.39 -38.28
CA GLY A 535 23.12 9.13 -37.04
C GLY A 535 21.79 8.83 -36.32
N ILE A 536 21.20 7.64 -36.53
CA ILE A 536 20.00 7.15 -35.84
C ILE A 536 20.42 6.20 -34.72
N THR A 537 20.00 6.49 -33.49
CA THR A 537 20.26 5.65 -32.32
C THR A 537 19.05 4.82 -31.95
N VAL A 538 19.27 3.65 -31.33
CA VAL A 538 18.19 2.70 -30.98
C VAL A 538 18.32 2.25 -29.54
N SER A 539 17.36 2.61 -28.69
CA SER A 539 17.24 2.10 -27.33
C SER A 539 16.15 1.03 -27.24
N VAL A 540 16.28 0.11 -26.29
CA VAL A 540 15.35 -0.98 -26.09
C VAL A 540 14.83 -0.99 -24.67
N VAL A 541 13.54 -1.13 -24.52
CA VAL A 541 12.86 -1.34 -23.23
C VAL A 541 12.20 -2.72 -23.24
N GLY A 542 12.87 -3.67 -22.59
CA GLY A 542 12.39 -5.06 -22.40
C GLY A 542 11.38 -5.10 -21.25
N LEU A 543 10.14 -5.50 -21.54
CA LEU A 543 9.08 -5.69 -20.53
C LEU A 543 9.16 -7.10 -19.95
N GLY A 544 10.16 -7.29 -19.08
CA GLY A 544 10.51 -8.56 -18.48
C GLY A 544 11.85 -8.47 -17.73
N THR A 545 12.55 -9.58 -17.62
CA THR A 545 13.82 -9.69 -16.90
C THR A 545 15.01 -9.92 -17.86
N LYS A 546 16.22 -9.65 -17.39
CA LYS A 546 17.45 -9.94 -18.14
C LYS A 546 17.72 -11.44 -18.35
N SER A 547 16.97 -12.30 -17.67
CA SER A 547 17.07 -13.75 -17.77
C SER A 547 16.07 -14.37 -18.77
N ASP A 548 15.21 -13.56 -19.40
CA ASP A 548 14.24 -14.04 -20.38
C ASP A 548 14.96 -14.43 -21.68
N CYS A 549 14.34 -15.32 -22.47
CA CYS A 549 15.01 -16.03 -23.57
C CYS A 549 15.67 -15.12 -24.62
N ASP A 550 15.04 -13.99 -24.95
CA ASP A 550 15.53 -13.05 -25.97
C ASP A 550 16.16 -11.78 -25.39
N ALA A 551 16.38 -11.72 -24.09
CA ALA A 551 17.02 -10.57 -23.47
C ALA A 551 18.41 -10.27 -24.07
N ALA A 552 19.18 -11.31 -24.40
CA ALA A 552 20.47 -11.19 -25.04
C ALA A 552 20.38 -10.56 -26.44
N PHE A 553 19.37 -10.92 -27.22
CA PHE A 553 19.08 -10.31 -28.52
C PHE A 553 18.71 -8.82 -28.37
N LEU A 554 17.82 -8.49 -27.47
CA LEU A 554 17.42 -7.11 -27.21
C LEU A 554 18.59 -6.25 -26.73
N MET A 555 19.48 -6.80 -25.91
CA MET A 555 20.72 -6.13 -25.51
C MET A 555 21.68 -5.89 -26.69
N ASP A 556 21.79 -6.87 -27.63
CA ASP A 556 22.62 -6.70 -28.83
C ASP A 556 22.04 -5.62 -29.76
N VAL A 557 20.69 -5.56 -29.91
CA VAL A 557 20.01 -4.50 -30.68
C VAL A 557 20.35 -3.11 -30.11
N ALA A 558 20.20 -2.90 -28.80
CA ALA A 558 20.51 -1.62 -28.18
C ALA A 558 22.00 -1.27 -28.30
N LYS A 559 22.89 -2.23 -28.07
CA LYS A 559 24.33 -2.05 -28.16
C LYS A 559 24.76 -1.63 -29.57
N ARG A 560 24.25 -2.31 -30.62
CA ARG A 560 24.55 -1.96 -32.01
C ARG A 560 23.89 -0.66 -32.45
N GLY A 561 22.70 -0.38 -31.91
CA GLY A 561 21.99 0.87 -32.15
C GLY A 561 22.58 2.05 -31.37
N ASN A 562 23.70 1.89 -30.68
CA ASN A 562 24.36 2.93 -29.88
C ASN A 562 23.43 3.61 -28.86
N GLY A 563 22.44 2.82 -28.34
CA GLY A 563 21.47 3.24 -27.33
C GLY A 563 21.60 2.42 -26.04
N LEU A 564 20.55 2.44 -25.24
CA LEU A 564 20.50 1.80 -23.94
C LEU A 564 19.49 0.65 -23.91
N ALA A 565 19.80 -0.39 -23.14
CA ALA A 565 18.90 -1.51 -22.90
C ALA A 565 18.41 -1.50 -21.44
N TYR A 566 17.10 -1.44 -21.27
CA TYR A 566 16.43 -1.47 -19.98
C TYR A 566 15.53 -2.70 -19.89
N PHE A 567 15.38 -3.27 -18.71
CA PHE A 567 14.45 -4.39 -18.45
C PHE A 567 13.67 -4.07 -17.18
N THR A 568 12.34 -4.10 -17.29
CA THR A 568 11.45 -3.88 -16.14
C THR A 568 10.07 -4.51 -16.38
N ASP A 569 9.43 -4.97 -15.32
CA ASP A 569 8.03 -5.39 -15.26
C ASP A 569 7.17 -4.43 -14.40
N LYS A 570 7.78 -3.32 -13.92
CA LYS A 570 7.17 -2.36 -13.00
C LYS A 570 6.86 -1.03 -13.68
N ALA A 571 5.59 -0.64 -13.63
CA ALA A 571 5.13 0.63 -14.18
C ALA A 571 5.81 1.85 -13.55
N GLU A 572 6.15 1.76 -12.27
CA GLU A 572 6.75 2.84 -11.48
C GLU A 572 8.19 3.19 -11.94
N GLU A 573 8.88 2.25 -12.57
CA GLU A 573 10.24 2.47 -13.08
C GLU A 573 10.27 3.16 -14.46
N LEU A 574 9.18 3.09 -15.21
CA LEU A 574 9.11 3.61 -16.58
C LEU A 574 9.41 5.12 -16.70
N PRO A 575 8.85 6.01 -15.84
CA PRO A 575 9.16 7.43 -15.94
C PRO A 575 10.65 7.74 -15.77
N ARG A 576 11.33 7.00 -14.91
CA ARG A 576 12.79 7.13 -14.70
C ARG A 576 13.57 6.64 -15.91
N ILE A 577 13.20 5.46 -16.46
CA ILE A 577 13.84 4.88 -17.63
C ILE A 577 13.77 5.85 -18.82
N PHE A 578 12.60 6.45 -19.06
CA PHE A 578 12.42 7.38 -20.16
C PHE A 578 13.10 8.73 -19.92
N ALA A 579 13.12 9.20 -18.68
CA ALA A 579 13.88 10.37 -18.36
C ALA A 579 15.37 10.14 -18.70
N GLU A 580 15.94 9.01 -18.28
CA GLU A 580 17.33 8.64 -18.58
C GLU A 580 17.58 8.56 -20.08
N ASP A 581 16.75 7.83 -20.84
CA ASP A 581 16.90 7.65 -22.28
C ASP A 581 16.70 8.95 -23.07
N THR A 582 15.67 9.72 -22.73
CA THR A 582 15.36 11.01 -23.37
C THR A 582 16.46 12.03 -23.09
N PHE A 583 17.03 12.08 -21.88
CA PHE A 583 18.12 12.98 -21.57
C PHE A 583 19.41 12.63 -22.31
N VAL A 584 19.71 11.35 -22.46
CA VAL A 584 20.88 10.91 -23.25
C VAL A 584 20.75 11.33 -24.70
N MET A 585 19.54 11.30 -25.25
CA MET A 585 19.26 11.52 -26.65
C MET A 585 19.03 12.99 -27.03
N VAL A 586 18.20 13.70 -26.25
CA VAL A 586 17.64 15.01 -26.67
C VAL A 586 18.57 16.17 -26.31
N ARG A 587 19.34 16.06 -25.22
CA ARG A 587 20.17 17.13 -24.71
C ARG A 587 21.35 16.57 -23.92
N SER A 588 22.53 16.93 -24.29
CA SER A 588 23.68 16.73 -23.41
C SER A 588 23.54 17.67 -22.22
N THR A 589 22.95 17.17 -21.10
CA THR A 589 23.03 17.85 -19.81
C THR A 589 24.43 17.82 -19.23
N PHE A 590 25.38 17.25 -19.96
CA PHE A 590 26.80 17.25 -19.63
C PHE A 590 27.51 18.12 -20.65
N LEU A 591 28.04 19.26 -20.19
CA LEU A 591 28.86 20.15 -20.98
C LEU A 591 30.25 19.56 -21.10
N THR A 592 30.73 19.38 -22.32
CA THR A 592 32.10 18.84 -22.61
C THR A 592 33.09 19.91 -22.95
N ASP A 593 32.65 21.17 -23.00
CA ASP A 593 33.54 22.32 -23.24
C ASP A 593 34.22 22.74 -21.93
N PRO A 594 35.46 23.23 -21.98
CA PRO A 594 36.13 23.76 -20.80
C PRO A 594 35.32 24.88 -20.14
N VAL A 595 35.09 24.74 -18.84
CA VAL A 595 34.27 25.68 -18.07
C VAL A 595 35.07 26.23 -16.92
N LYS A 596 35.08 27.56 -16.79
CA LYS A 596 35.65 28.27 -15.65
C LYS A 596 34.54 28.50 -14.61
N ALA A 597 34.84 28.25 -13.34
CA ALA A 597 33.94 28.44 -12.24
C ALA A 597 34.50 29.41 -11.19
N LEU A 598 33.61 30.23 -10.64
CA LEU A 598 33.94 31.30 -9.69
C LEU A 598 33.43 30.94 -8.30
N LEU A 599 34.31 31.07 -7.30
CA LEU A 599 33.94 30.86 -5.89
C LEU A 599 32.94 31.93 -5.44
N GLN A 600 31.86 31.52 -4.80
CA GLN A 600 30.80 32.40 -4.33
C GLN A 600 30.97 32.73 -2.83
N PRO A 601 30.38 33.82 -2.32
CA PRO A 601 30.43 34.16 -0.90
C PRO A 601 29.91 33.07 0.04
N ALA A 602 28.97 32.26 -0.40
CA ALA A 602 28.43 31.11 0.36
C ALA A 602 29.50 30.08 0.72
N ALA A 603 30.63 30.03 0.00
CA ALA A 603 31.76 29.17 0.33
C ALA A 603 32.36 29.43 1.72
N THR A 604 32.09 30.58 2.34
CA THR A 604 32.59 30.93 3.69
C THR A 604 31.96 30.04 4.78
N VAL A 605 30.82 29.40 4.52
CA VAL A 605 30.19 28.45 5.42
C VAL A 605 30.98 27.12 5.50
N LEU A 606 31.79 26.84 4.51
CA LEU A 606 32.60 25.62 4.46
C LEU A 606 33.85 25.74 5.34
N PRO A 607 34.18 24.68 6.11
CA PRO A 607 35.40 24.66 6.92
C PRO A 607 36.65 24.86 6.07
N GLY A 608 37.56 25.75 6.50
CA GLY A 608 38.83 25.96 5.82
C GLY A 608 38.75 26.73 4.49
N SER A 609 37.67 27.49 4.26
CA SER A 609 37.44 28.28 3.03
C SER A 609 38.55 29.21 2.63
N GLY A 610 39.39 29.65 3.58
CA GLY A 610 40.58 30.47 3.28
C GLY A 610 41.68 29.79 2.43
N LYS A 611 41.59 28.47 2.23
CA LYS A 611 42.50 27.68 1.41
C LYS A 611 41.98 27.44 -0.02
N PHE A 612 40.81 27.93 -0.36
CA PHE A 612 40.20 27.71 -1.66
C PHE A 612 40.72 28.67 -2.70
N SER A 613 40.86 28.16 -3.94
CA SER A 613 41.14 29.02 -5.09
C SER A 613 39.92 29.85 -5.44
N ARG A 614 40.11 31.09 -5.91
CA ARG A 614 39.00 31.96 -6.32
C ARG A 614 38.31 31.48 -7.58
N THR A 615 39.04 30.76 -8.40
CA THR A 615 38.56 30.21 -9.68
C THR A 615 39.06 28.79 -9.87
N TYR A 616 38.28 27.98 -10.53
CA TYR A 616 38.62 26.62 -10.91
C TYR A 616 38.25 26.37 -12.38
N ASP A 617 39.06 25.61 -13.09
CA ASP A 617 38.83 25.26 -14.48
C ASP A 617 38.54 23.76 -14.60
N PHE A 618 37.47 23.42 -15.31
CA PHE A 618 36.99 22.05 -15.54
C PHE A 618 36.89 21.75 -17.03
N ASN A 619 37.10 20.52 -17.46
CA ASN A 619 36.93 20.08 -18.85
C ASN A 619 35.49 19.69 -19.17
N GLY A 620 34.59 19.72 -18.18
CA GLY A 620 33.18 19.44 -18.36
C GLY A 620 32.42 19.40 -17.04
N CYS A 621 31.12 19.59 -17.12
CA CYS A 621 30.24 19.57 -15.95
C CYS A 621 28.81 19.21 -16.31
N ASN A 622 28.06 18.74 -15.34
CA ASN A 622 26.59 18.53 -15.47
C ASN A 622 25.88 19.89 -15.38
N LEU A 623 25.03 20.17 -16.36
CA LEU A 623 24.16 21.32 -16.34
C LEU A 623 23.02 21.08 -15.38
N THR A 624 22.97 21.81 -14.29
CA THR A 624 21.96 21.79 -13.25
C THR A 624 21.57 23.21 -12.86
N TYR A 625 20.51 23.39 -12.11
CA TYR A 625 20.11 24.71 -11.61
C TYR A 625 19.95 24.67 -10.09
N LEU A 626 20.29 25.77 -9.44
CA LEU A 626 20.20 25.87 -7.98
C LEU A 626 18.73 25.74 -7.53
N ARG A 627 18.50 24.91 -6.54
CA ARG A 627 17.18 24.80 -5.91
C ARG A 627 16.93 26.01 -4.99
N PRO A 628 15.70 26.55 -4.94
CA PRO A 628 15.35 27.61 -4.00
C PRO A 628 15.64 27.19 -2.55
N GLY A 629 16.29 28.10 -1.80
CA GLY A 629 16.69 27.85 -0.41
C GLY A 629 18.01 27.08 -0.24
N CYS A 630 18.74 26.79 -1.34
CA CYS A 630 20.07 26.21 -1.30
C CYS A 630 21.13 27.25 -1.72
N ASP A 631 22.37 27.03 -1.31
CA ASP A 631 23.48 27.93 -1.52
C ASP A 631 24.40 27.45 -2.66
N ALA A 632 24.66 28.33 -3.62
CA ALA A 632 25.68 28.07 -4.63
C ALA A 632 27.06 28.42 -4.04
N VAL A 633 27.92 27.42 -3.98
CA VAL A 633 29.30 27.56 -3.48
C VAL A 633 30.24 27.90 -4.61
N LEU A 634 30.03 27.34 -5.80
CA LEU A 634 30.83 27.53 -7.00
C LEU A 634 29.89 27.62 -8.21
N LEU A 635 29.99 28.70 -8.99
CA LEU A 635 29.17 28.93 -10.19
C LEU A 635 30.03 29.06 -11.43
N THR A 636 29.53 28.58 -12.56
CA THR A 636 30.21 28.80 -13.87
C THR A 636 30.22 30.27 -14.24
N ASP A 637 31.32 30.68 -14.92
CA ASP A 637 31.55 32.05 -15.45
C ASP A 637 31.08 32.14 -16.91
N ASN A 638 29.88 31.62 -17.18
CA ASN A 638 29.24 31.65 -18.49
C ASN A 638 27.80 32.14 -18.36
N GLU A 639 27.08 32.22 -19.48
CA GLU A 639 25.69 32.68 -19.53
C GLU A 639 24.75 31.81 -18.67
N ASP A 640 25.04 30.51 -18.55
CA ASP A 640 24.21 29.54 -17.81
C ASP A 640 24.29 29.76 -16.29
N ARG A 641 25.39 30.30 -15.76
CA ARG A 641 25.67 30.45 -14.33
C ARG A 641 25.30 29.20 -13.53
N ALA A 642 25.62 28.02 -14.10
CA ALA A 642 25.27 26.73 -13.52
C ALA A 642 26.07 26.46 -12.24
N PRO A 643 25.47 25.89 -11.18
CA PRO A 643 26.20 25.51 -9.98
C PRO A 643 27.12 24.32 -10.27
N ILE A 644 28.44 24.52 -10.09
CA ILE A 644 29.42 23.44 -10.02
C ILE A 644 29.45 22.83 -8.63
N ALA A 645 29.30 23.64 -7.59
CA ALA A 645 29.11 23.15 -6.24
C ALA A 645 27.95 23.89 -5.55
N ALA A 646 27.10 23.15 -4.94
CA ALA A 646 25.96 23.67 -4.17
C ALA A 646 25.81 22.90 -2.86
N THR A 647 25.33 23.60 -1.83
CA THR A 647 25.04 23.05 -0.52
C THR A 647 23.62 23.41 -0.09
N GLY A 648 23.03 22.59 0.73
CA GLY A 648 21.67 22.80 1.22
C GLY A 648 21.31 21.84 2.34
N THR A 649 20.08 21.91 2.77
CA THR A 649 19.50 20.96 3.74
C THR A 649 18.28 20.28 3.13
N PHE A 650 18.11 19.00 3.43
CA PHE A 650 16.91 18.26 3.09
C PHE A 650 16.37 17.61 4.37
N GLY A 651 15.17 18.04 4.82
CA GLY A 651 14.71 17.72 6.16
C GLY A 651 15.70 18.23 7.21
N LEU A 652 16.28 17.31 7.98
CA LEU A 652 17.28 17.59 9.01
C LEU A 652 18.72 17.36 8.51
N GLY A 653 18.90 16.72 7.35
CA GLY A 653 20.21 16.34 6.83
C GLY A 653 20.83 17.39 5.94
N ARG A 654 22.16 17.39 5.90
CA ARG A 654 22.94 18.24 5.01
C ARG A 654 23.21 17.55 3.69
N VAL A 655 23.06 18.29 2.61
CA VAL A 655 23.22 17.77 1.25
C VAL A 655 24.14 18.66 0.44
N ALA A 656 25.00 18.04 -0.37
CA ALA A 656 25.89 18.72 -1.27
C ALA A 656 25.79 18.15 -2.69
N ALA A 657 26.03 18.99 -3.68
CA ALA A 657 26.21 18.57 -5.05
C ALA A 657 27.53 19.16 -5.56
N PHE A 658 28.32 18.32 -6.22
CA PHE A 658 29.51 18.74 -6.99
C PHE A 658 29.28 18.31 -8.43
N CYS A 659 28.76 19.21 -9.25
CA CYS A 659 28.29 18.94 -10.61
C CYS A 659 29.41 18.73 -11.66
N ALA A 660 30.66 18.61 -11.25
CA ALA A 660 31.78 18.20 -12.07
C ALA A 660 32.32 16.83 -11.64
N GLU A 661 33.11 16.19 -12.49
CA GLU A 661 33.82 14.96 -12.10
C GLU A 661 34.88 15.27 -11.03
N ALA A 662 34.85 14.49 -9.94
CA ALA A 662 35.89 14.58 -8.91
C ALA A 662 37.14 13.77 -9.30
N ASP A 663 36.97 12.67 -10.04
CA ASP A 663 38.02 11.80 -10.55
C ASP A 663 37.60 11.26 -11.93
N GLY A 664 38.16 11.84 -12.99
CA GLY A 664 37.81 11.39 -14.34
C GLY A 664 38.39 12.26 -15.44
N ARG A 665 38.02 11.94 -16.67
CA ARG A 665 38.50 12.61 -17.89
C ARG A 665 38.16 14.12 -17.92
N TYR A 666 37.00 14.46 -17.36
CA TYR A 666 36.44 15.81 -17.42
C TYR A 666 36.74 16.65 -16.18
N THR A 667 37.52 16.13 -15.21
CA THR A 667 37.98 16.89 -14.05
C THR A 667 38.84 18.06 -14.45
N GLY A 668 39.69 17.84 -15.49
CA GLY A 668 40.53 18.89 -16.08
C GLY A 668 41.57 19.49 -15.14
N PRO A 669 41.90 20.78 -15.32
CA PRO A 669 42.91 21.48 -14.50
C PRO A 669 42.58 21.51 -13.00
N PHE A 670 41.30 21.36 -12.61
CA PHE A 670 40.88 21.28 -11.22
C PHE A 670 41.67 20.21 -10.42
N ALA A 671 41.97 19.07 -11.04
CA ALA A 671 42.69 17.98 -10.37
C ALA A 671 44.11 18.39 -9.87
N GLN A 672 44.71 19.40 -10.49
CA GLN A 672 46.06 19.89 -10.17
C GLN A 672 46.06 21.20 -9.36
N ASP A 673 44.85 21.78 -9.12
CA ASP A 673 44.73 23.02 -8.35
C ASP A 673 44.99 22.77 -6.85
N PRO A 674 45.86 23.56 -6.21
CA PRO A 674 46.16 23.40 -4.79
C PRO A 674 44.95 23.55 -3.86
N GLY A 675 43.93 24.28 -4.32
CA GLY A 675 42.66 24.46 -3.58
C GLY A 675 41.68 23.32 -3.76
N ALA A 676 41.87 22.40 -4.72
CA ALA A 676 40.90 21.35 -5.04
C ALA A 676 40.71 20.35 -3.90
N VAL A 677 41.79 19.82 -3.32
CA VAL A 677 41.76 18.88 -2.21
C VAL A 677 41.13 19.51 -0.97
N PRO A 678 41.52 20.72 -0.52
CA PRO A 678 40.84 21.43 0.55
C PRO A 678 39.34 21.64 0.28
N PHE A 679 38.98 21.99 -0.96
CA PHE A 679 37.60 22.25 -1.36
C PHE A 679 36.72 21.00 -1.25
N LEU A 680 37.09 19.89 -1.89
CA LEU A 680 36.37 18.63 -1.83
C LEU A 680 36.26 18.10 -0.38
N THR A 681 37.38 18.14 0.35
CA THR A 681 37.40 17.73 1.75
C THR A 681 36.48 18.57 2.61
N SER A 682 36.41 19.88 2.37
CA SER A 682 35.52 20.77 3.12
C SER A 682 34.05 20.53 2.83
N LEU A 683 33.68 20.23 1.59
CA LEU A 683 32.29 19.81 1.26
C LEU A 683 31.90 18.57 2.03
N VAL A 684 32.77 17.54 2.03
CA VAL A 684 32.52 16.30 2.75
C VAL A 684 32.48 16.53 4.27
N THR A 685 33.42 17.31 4.82
CA THR A 685 33.45 17.63 6.26
C THR A 685 32.19 18.41 6.66
N TRP A 686 31.77 19.40 5.86
CA TRP A 686 30.58 20.18 6.10
C TRP A 686 29.32 19.27 6.14
N MET A 687 29.24 18.33 5.21
CA MET A 687 28.14 17.38 5.12
C MET A 687 28.06 16.45 6.33
N THR A 688 29.23 16.00 6.87
CA THR A 688 29.32 14.97 7.92
C THR A 688 29.57 15.51 9.32
N ALA A 689 29.76 16.83 9.49
CA ALA A 689 30.09 17.41 10.79
C ALA A 689 29.02 17.13 11.84
N SER A 690 29.42 16.61 12.99
CA SER A 690 28.63 16.51 14.22
C SER A 690 29.16 17.50 15.26
N ASP A 691 28.28 18.09 16.08
CA ASP A 691 28.63 19.09 17.09
C ASP A 691 28.75 18.46 18.49
N ASP A 692 29.35 17.30 18.64
CA ASP A 692 29.37 16.51 19.90
C ASP A 692 30.47 16.93 20.92
N GLU A 693 31.15 18.05 20.74
CA GLU A 693 32.14 18.48 21.70
C GLU A 693 31.55 19.45 22.74
N GLY A 694 31.35 19.00 23.97
CA GLY A 694 31.05 19.84 25.16
C GLY A 694 29.57 20.00 25.51
N ALA A 695 28.74 19.01 25.24
CA ALA A 695 27.33 19.09 25.54
C ALA A 695 27.00 18.68 27.00
N ASP A 696 26.17 19.49 27.67
CA ASP A 696 25.62 19.22 29.02
C ASP A 696 24.54 18.12 29.01
N TYR A 697 24.68 17.12 28.13
CA TYR A 697 23.74 16.01 27.98
C TYR A 697 24.41 14.72 27.46
N MET A 698 23.73 13.61 27.70
CA MET A 698 24.11 12.28 27.18
C MET A 698 22.90 11.58 26.58
N ILE A 699 23.07 10.91 25.43
CA ILE A 699 22.02 10.10 24.82
C ILE A 699 22.29 8.64 25.12
N THR A 700 21.34 8.01 25.82
CA THR A 700 21.34 6.57 26.13
C THR A 700 20.25 5.84 25.36
N GLN A 701 20.49 4.56 25.05
CA GLN A 701 19.56 3.74 24.29
C GLN A 701 19.47 2.35 24.91
N GLU A 702 18.25 1.82 24.97
CA GLU A 702 17.98 0.49 25.51
C GLU A 702 16.82 -0.17 24.76
N ILE A 703 16.85 -1.49 24.64
CA ILE A 703 15.74 -2.29 24.11
C ILE A 703 15.12 -3.04 25.28
N ARG A 704 13.81 -2.80 25.53
CA ARG A 704 13.02 -3.49 26.56
C ARG A 704 11.67 -3.89 25.99
N ASN A 705 11.23 -5.11 26.26
CA ASN A 705 9.88 -5.60 25.94
C ASN A 705 9.43 -5.36 24.50
N GLY A 706 10.36 -5.44 23.53
CA GLY A 706 10.05 -5.19 22.12
C GLY A 706 9.97 -3.72 21.72
N SER A 707 10.30 -2.79 22.63
CA SER A 707 10.39 -1.36 22.34
C SER A 707 11.83 -0.86 22.50
N HIS A 708 12.19 0.13 21.69
CA HIS A 708 13.43 0.90 21.80
C HIS A 708 13.16 2.15 22.63
N TYR A 709 13.87 2.28 23.73
CA TYR A 709 13.87 3.44 24.60
C TYR A 709 15.12 4.27 24.31
N ALA A 710 14.91 5.49 23.81
CA ALA A 710 15.96 6.48 23.66
C ALA A 710 15.79 7.55 24.73
N ALA A 711 16.79 7.74 25.57
CA ALA A 711 16.74 8.74 26.63
C ALA A 711 17.80 9.82 26.40
N LEU A 712 17.39 11.07 26.64
CA LEU A 712 18.25 12.23 26.74
C LEU A 712 18.45 12.53 28.23
N GLU A 713 19.65 12.28 28.71
CA GLU A 713 20.06 12.53 30.11
C GLU A 713 20.81 13.86 30.15
N LEU A 714 20.35 14.77 30.99
CA LEU A 714 20.89 16.14 31.14
C LEU A 714 21.82 16.19 32.33
N ASP A 715 22.86 17.03 32.25
CA ASP A 715 23.72 17.28 33.39
C ASP A 715 22.91 17.90 34.54
N PRO A 716 22.83 17.30 35.72
CA PRO A 716 22.16 17.88 36.88
C PRO A 716 22.73 19.24 37.32
N ALA A 717 23.98 19.53 36.96
CA ALA A 717 24.62 20.82 37.29
C ALA A 717 24.39 21.91 36.25
N ARG A 718 23.61 21.64 35.20
CA ARG A 718 23.29 22.63 34.14
C ARG A 718 22.60 23.87 34.70
N THR A 719 22.89 25.01 34.15
CA THR A 719 22.23 26.28 34.53
C THR A 719 20.93 26.52 33.83
N ALA A 720 20.71 25.89 32.67
CA ALA A 720 19.48 25.92 31.88
C ALA A 720 19.36 24.66 31.02
N ASP A 721 18.13 24.34 30.56
CA ASP A 721 17.93 23.26 29.61
C ASP A 721 18.56 23.61 28.25
N PRO A 722 19.20 22.63 27.56
CA PRO A 722 19.84 22.85 26.25
C PRO A 722 18.83 23.07 25.12
N PHE A 723 17.53 23.03 25.40
CA PHE A 723 16.44 23.19 24.43
C PHE A 723 15.33 24.09 24.99
N ARG A 724 14.58 24.71 24.08
CA ARG A 724 13.35 25.48 24.36
C ARG A 724 12.09 24.68 24.01
N ASN A 725 12.16 23.88 22.93
CA ASN A 725 11.08 23.02 22.47
C ASN A 725 11.39 21.58 22.82
N THR A 726 10.38 20.79 23.06
CA THR A 726 10.51 19.35 23.35
C THR A 726 11.33 18.65 22.29
N PRO A 727 12.42 17.96 22.67
CA PRO A 727 13.20 17.16 21.73
C PRO A 727 12.33 16.09 21.03
N VAL A 728 12.61 15.84 19.76
CA VAL A 728 11.86 14.90 18.94
C VAL A 728 12.83 13.86 18.37
N LEU A 729 12.50 12.59 18.57
CA LEU A 729 13.15 11.48 17.91
C LEU A 729 12.46 11.25 16.56
N THR A 730 13.24 11.33 15.48
CA THR A 730 12.82 10.93 14.14
C THR A 730 13.36 9.54 13.86
N ALA A 731 12.46 8.54 13.76
CA ALA A 731 12.81 7.15 13.51
C ALA A 731 12.48 6.76 12.07
N VAL A 732 13.41 6.09 11.41
CA VAL A 732 13.27 5.52 10.07
C VAL A 732 13.27 4.01 10.21
N PHE A 733 12.13 3.40 9.97
CA PHE A 733 11.94 1.96 9.96
C PHE A 733 12.30 1.41 8.58
N CYS A 734 13.18 0.43 8.54
CA CYS A 734 13.61 -0.24 7.32
C CYS A 734 13.23 -1.72 7.43
N ASP A 735 12.30 -2.19 6.60
CA ASP A 735 11.89 -3.59 6.56
C ASP A 735 12.81 -4.45 5.66
N ASP A 736 12.66 -5.78 5.73
CA ASP A 736 13.41 -6.72 4.90
C ASP A 736 13.08 -6.61 3.40
N SER A 737 11.93 -6.03 3.04
CA SER A 737 11.54 -5.78 1.65
C SER A 737 12.16 -4.52 1.07
N GLY A 738 12.83 -3.71 1.90
CA GLY A 738 13.46 -2.45 1.53
C GLY A 738 12.57 -1.22 1.70
N ARG A 739 11.32 -1.38 2.09
CA ARG A 739 10.43 -0.25 2.35
C ARG A 739 10.91 0.53 3.57
N THR A 740 10.69 1.83 3.54
CA THR A 740 11.04 2.72 4.64
C THR A 740 9.85 3.54 5.08
N GLU A 741 9.68 3.66 6.37
CA GLU A 741 8.69 4.53 6.98
C GLU A 741 9.35 5.44 7.99
N THR A 742 9.04 6.74 7.95
CA THR A 742 9.56 7.72 8.90
C THR A 742 8.47 8.15 9.86
N ARG A 743 8.71 7.96 11.15
CA ARG A 743 7.81 8.39 12.24
C ARG A 743 8.53 9.29 13.22
N LYS A 744 7.80 10.21 13.84
CA LYS A 744 8.32 11.16 14.83
C LYS A 744 7.74 10.86 16.20
N TYR A 745 8.61 10.80 17.20
CA TYR A 745 8.26 10.51 18.58
C TYR A 745 8.79 11.63 19.49
N PRO A 746 7.93 12.46 20.08
CA PRO A 746 8.39 13.46 21.05
C PRO A 746 8.93 12.76 22.31
N LEU A 747 9.99 13.31 22.89
CA LEU A 747 10.51 12.84 24.17
C LEU A 747 9.64 13.37 25.31
N ALA A 748 9.31 12.52 26.26
CA ALA A 748 8.56 12.89 27.47
C ALA A 748 9.49 12.89 28.68
N TRP A 749 9.26 13.79 29.63
CA TRP A 749 10.00 13.82 30.89
C TRP A 749 9.74 12.57 31.73
N ASP A 750 10.81 11.86 32.09
CA ASP A 750 10.85 10.69 32.97
C ASP A 750 11.68 10.99 34.22
N GLY A 751 11.62 12.22 34.69
CA GLY A 751 12.36 12.74 35.84
C GLY A 751 12.86 14.16 35.61
N PRO A 752 13.58 14.78 36.58
CA PRO A 752 14.04 16.17 36.49
C PRO A 752 15.15 16.36 35.43
N ASP A 753 15.95 15.32 35.17
CA ASP A 753 17.14 15.40 34.31
C ASP A 753 17.10 14.37 33.17
N ARG A 754 15.92 13.78 32.90
CA ARG A 754 15.78 12.72 31.91
C ARG A 754 14.52 12.86 31.08
N LEU A 755 14.67 12.84 29.77
CA LEU A 755 13.56 12.69 28.80
C LEU A 755 13.70 11.36 28.09
N VAL A 756 12.58 10.67 27.84
CA VAL A 756 12.53 9.37 27.21
C VAL A 756 11.53 9.36 26.06
N SER A 757 11.88 8.69 25.00
CA SER A 757 10.95 8.32 23.92
C SER A 757 10.92 6.81 23.78
N GLU A 758 9.72 6.25 23.66
CA GLU A 758 9.50 4.83 23.39
C GLU A 758 9.09 4.64 21.92
N VAL A 759 9.85 3.81 21.23
CA VAL A 759 9.60 3.45 19.82
C VAL A 759 9.30 1.95 19.77
N PRO A 760 8.04 1.57 19.43
CA PRO A 760 7.70 0.16 19.25
C PRO A 760 8.50 -0.44 18.09
N LEU A 761 9.10 -1.61 18.32
CA LEU A 761 9.86 -2.35 17.31
C LEU A 761 9.01 -3.51 16.77
N SER A 762 8.95 -3.65 15.46
CA SER A 762 8.42 -4.85 14.80
C SER A 762 9.59 -5.73 14.35
N GLY A 763 9.44 -7.05 14.47
CA GLY A 763 10.49 -7.98 14.08
C GLY A 763 10.82 -7.87 12.58
N GLY A 764 12.12 -7.99 12.26
CA GLY A 764 12.64 -7.83 10.91
C GLY A 764 12.90 -6.38 10.49
N ASN A 765 12.52 -5.37 11.29
CA ASN A 765 12.81 -3.98 10.98
C ASN A 765 14.07 -3.49 11.68
N ILE A 766 14.94 -2.82 10.93
CA ILE A 766 16.04 -2.04 11.47
C ILE A 766 15.55 -0.61 11.64
N VAL A 767 15.68 -0.06 12.83
CA VAL A 767 15.33 1.33 13.13
C VAL A 767 16.59 2.15 13.20
N LEU A 768 16.66 3.14 12.33
CA LEU A 768 17.68 4.17 12.28
C LEU A 768 17.03 5.50 12.65
N GLY A 769 17.75 6.42 13.28
CA GLY A 769 17.11 7.68 13.64
C GLY A 769 18.06 8.69 14.25
N SER A 770 17.49 9.83 14.60
CA SER A 770 18.18 10.92 15.28
C SER A 770 17.26 11.62 16.26
N ILE A 771 17.81 12.22 17.29
CA ILE A 771 17.10 13.15 18.18
C ILE A 771 17.48 14.57 17.82
N GLN A 772 16.49 15.45 17.73
CA GLN A 772 16.70 16.86 17.46
C GLN A 772 15.82 17.72 18.37
N TRP A 773 16.30 18.91 18.71
CA TRP A 773 15.56 19.98 19.39
C TRP A 773 15.95 21.33 18.82
N ASP A 774 15.01 22.24 18.81
CA ASP A 774 15.14 23.61 18.27
C ASP A 774 15.78 23.62 16.86
N ASN A 775 16.80 24.43 16.65
CA ASN A 775 17.61 24.50 15.45
C ASN A 775 18.96 23.76 15.60
N ALA A 776 19.10 22.94 16.66
CA ALA A 776 20.29 22.15 16.86
C ALA A 776 20.44 21.10 15.75
N ARG A 777 21.66 20.61 15.54
CA ARG A 777 21.90 19.51 14.61
C ARG A 777 21.29 18.23 15.16
N PRO A 778 20.75 17.37 14.27
CA PRO A 778 20.28 16.07 14.69
C PRO A 778 21.42 15.19 15.23
N HIS A 779 21.17 14.54 16.35
CA HIS A 779 22.08 13.58 16.99
C HIS A 779 21.71 12.16 16.54
N PRO A 780 22.53 11.51 15.67
CA PRO A 780 22.22 10.19 15.15
C PRO A 780 22.28 9.15 16.26
N LEU A 781 21.30 8.26 16.26
CA LEU A 781 21.20 7.13 17.17
C LEU A 781 21.94 5.89 16.64
N VAL A 782 22.25 4.97 17.55
CA VAL A 782 22.74 3.64 17.17
C VAL A 782 21.59 2.87 16.51
N PRO A 783 21.83 2.15 15.40
CA PRO A 783 20.83 1.26 14.82
C PRO A 783 20.34 0.22 15.81
N VAL A 784 19.03 0.00 15.87
CA VAL A 784 18.41 -1.01 16.71
C VAL A 784 17.49 -1.90 15.87
N GLU A 785 17.40 -3.19 16.25
CA GLU A 785 16.54 -4.17 15.59
C GLU A 785 16.01 -5.19 16.62
N LEU A 786 14.87 -5.81 16.29
CA LEU A 786 14.45 -7.06 16.93
C LEU A 786 14.92 -8.26 16.09
N PRO A 787 15.22 -9.41 16.74
CA PRO A 787 15.76 -10.59 16.04
C PRO A 787 14.89 -11.06 14.87
N TYR A 788 13.60 -11.23 15.10
CA TYR A 788 12.58 -11.63 14.13
C TYR A 788 11.19 -11.23 14.67
N SER A 789 10.15 -11.39 13.84
CA SER A 789 8.79 -11.10 14.29
C SER A 789 8.41 -11.92 15.51
N PRO A 790 7.70 -11.36 16.50
CA PRO A 790 7.12 -12.10 17.61
C PRO A 790 6.29 -13.33 17.22
N GLU A 791 5.83 -13.39 15.99
CA GLU A 791 5.08 -14.50 15.41
C GLU A 791 5.89 -15.78 15.27
N PHE A 792 7.22 -15.66 15.13
CA PHE A 792 8.14 -16.79 15.00
C PHE A 792 8.81 -17.20 16.31
N ASN A 793 8.37 -16.64 17.45
CA ASN A 793 8.92 -17.01 18.76
C ASN A 793 8.64 -18.48 19.09
N PRO A 794 9.68 -19.30 19.36
CA PRO A 794 9.51 -20.71 19.65
C PRO A 794 8.80 -20.95 20.98
N GLY A 795 8.12 -22.09 21.08
CA GLY A 795 7.51 -22.56 22.32
C GLY A 795 6.20 -21.89 22.72
N ARG A 796 5.59 -21.05 21.87
CA ARG A 796 4.24 -20.52 22.10
C ARG A 796 3.19 -21.60 21.77
N THR A 797 2.36 -21.93 22.73
CA THR A 797 1.20 -22.85 22.60
C THR A 797 -0.08 -22.10 22.23
N SER A 798 0.04 -21.14 21.35
CA SER A 798 -0.96 -20.13 21.05
C SER A 798 -2.32 -20.69 20.60
N GLY A 799 -2.33 -21.67 19.71
CA GLY A 799 -3.58 -22.24 19.20
C GLY A 799 -4.39 -22.99 20.26
N ARG A 800 -3.74 -23.64 21.23
CA ARG A 800 -4.45 -24.37 22.30
C ARG A 800 -5.10 -23.41 23.28
N GLU A 801 -4.38 -22.39 23.74
CA GLU A 801 -4.92 -21.39 24.68
C GLU A 801 -6.09 -20.59 24.05
N LEU A 802 -5.95 -20.20 22.80
CA LEU A 802 -7.02 -19.56 22.04
C LEU A 802 -8.24 -20.49 21.90
N ALA A 803 -8.03 -21.75 21.54
CA ALA A 803 -9.09 -22.75 21.42
C ALA A 803 -9.84 -22.94 22.73
N GLU A 804 -9.15 -23.00 23.86
CA GLU A 804 -9.76 -23.11 25.20
C GLU A 804 -10.59 -21.87 25.53
N LEU A 805 -10.07 -20.67 25.24
CA LEU A 805 -10.77 -19.41 25.44
C LEU A 805 -12.05 -19.33 24.60
N LEU A 806 -11.96 -19.65 23.31
CA LEU A 806 -13.12 -19.59 22.40
C LEU A 806 -14.18 -20.65 22.72
N ARG A 807 -13.77 -21.86 23.17
CA ARG A 807 -14.68 -22.89 23.67
C ARG A 807 -15.45 -22.45 24.91
N ALA A 808 -14.80 -21.73 25.83
CA ALA A 808 -15.45 -21.16 27.00
C ALA A 808 -16.51 -20.11 26.60
N GLY A 809 -16.34 -19.40 25.48
CA GLY A 809 -17.32 -18.50 24.89
C GLY A 809 -18.41 -19.19 24.04
N GLY A 810 -18.45 -20.52 23.99
CA GLY A 810 -19.44 -21.28 23.22
C GLY A 810 -19.07 -21.56 21.77
N GLY A 811 -17.82 -21.25 21.39
CA GLY A 811 -17.26 -21.56 20.08
C GLY A 811 -16.85 -23.02 19.92
N ARG A 812 -16.76 -23.48 18.69
CA ARG A 812 -16.35 -24.85 18.34
C ARG A 812 -15.31 -24.86 17.25
N GLU A 813 -14.47 -25.88 17.26
CA GLU A 813 -13.57 -26.13 16.14
C GLU A 813 -14.35 -26.69 14.94
N ARG A 814 -14.14 -26.09 13.74
CA ARG A 814 -14.85 -26.44 12.52
C ARG A 814 -13.95 -27.10 11.52
N ILE A 815 -14.03 -28.43 11.44
CA ILE A 815 -13.39 -29.20 10.35
C ILE A 815 -14.22 -29.04 9.07
N ALA A 816 -15.53 -29.22 9.15
CA ALA A 816 -16.49 -28.88 8.11
C ALA A 816 -17.04 -27.47 8.40
N VAL A 817 -16.54 -26.47 7.67
CA VAL A 817 -16.88 -25.06 7.92
C VAL A 817 -18.35 -24.76 7.59
N GLU A 818 -18.96 -25.54 6.72
CA GLU A 818 -20.36 -25.42 6.29
C GLU A 818 -21.35 -25.58 7.45
N GLU A 819 -21.02 -26.41 8.45
CA GLU A 819 -21.83 -26.62 9.65
C GLU A 819 -21.97 -25.36 10.52
N THR A 820 -21.18 -24.35 10.26
CA THR A 820 -21.26 -23.07 11.00
C THR A 820 -22.63 -22.40 10.79
N TRP A 821 -23.25 -22.60 9.63
CA TRP A 821 -24.56 -22.06 9.30
C TRP A 821 -25.67 -22.64 10.16
N ASP A 822 -25.59 -23.92 10.52
CA ASP A 822 -26.63 -24.64 11.29
C ASP A 822 -26.67 -24.17 12.76
N ASP A 823 -25.53 -23.73 13.28
CA ASP A 823 -25.35 -23.32 14.67
C ASP A 823 -25.60 -21.83 14.94
N ILE A 824 -25.99 -21.04 13.91
CA ILE A 824 -26.35 -19.64 14.12
C ILE A 824 -27.61 -19.56 15.01
N PRO A 825 -27.54 -18.83 16.15
CA PRO A 825 -28.67 -18.79 17.10
C PRO A 825 -29.90 -18.13 16.45
N LYS A 826 -31.03 -18.84 16.51
CA LYS A 826 -32.32 -18.30 16.04
C LYS A 826 -32.84 -17.30 17.07
N ARG A 827 -32.66 -16.02 16.85
CA ARG A 827 -33.23 -14.95 17.69
C ARG A 827 -34.66 -14.66 17.30
N LEU A 828 -35.47 -14.37 18.31
CA LEU A 828 -36.83 -13.93 18.10
C LEU A 828 -36.88 -12.42 17.87
N ARG A 829 -37.21 -12.00 16.65
CA ARG A 829 -37.39 -10.58 16.31
C ARG A 829 -38.84 -10.16 16.55
N ALA A 830 -39.02 -9.02 17.19
CA ALA A 830 -40.32 -8.45 17.40
C ALA A 830 -40.86 -7.83 16.09
N PHE A 831 -41.86 -8.48 15.51
CA PHE A 831 -42.58 -7.99 14.34
C PHE A 831 -43.74 -7.10 14.77
N PRO A 832 -43.75 -5.79 14.49
CA PRO A 832 -44.82 -4.90 14.94
C PRO A 832 -46.08 -5.14 14.14
N LEU A 833 -47.20 -5.44 14.88
CA LEU A 833 -48.53 -5.63 14.29
C LEU A 833 -49.30 -4.31 14.13
N THR A 834 -48.74 -3.17 14.57
CA THR A 834 -49.36 -1.85 14.51
C THR A 834 -49.90 -1.49 13.12
N PRO A 835 -49.13 -1.63 12.01
CA PRO A 835 -49.64 -1.28 10.68
C PRO A 835 -50.86 -2.14 10.28
N PHE A 836 -50.89 -3.42 10.67
CA PHE A 836 -52.00 -4.32 10.36
C PHE A 836 -53.25 -3.95 11.18
N PHE A 837 -53.10 -3.60 12.44
CA PHE A 837 -54.20 -3.10 13.26
C PHE A 837 -54.76 -1.78 12.75
N CYS A 838 -53.88 -0.86 12.31
CA CYS A 838 -54.30 0.39 11.68
C CYS A 838 -55.05 0.14 10.37
N LEU A 839 -54.53 -0.73 9.48
CA LEU A 839 -55.22 -1.08 8.25
C LEU A 839 -56.59 -1.72 8.51
N ALA A 840 -56.67 -2.68 9.47
CA ALA A 840 -57.91 -3.31 9.86
C ALA A 840 -58.92 -2.31 10.42
N ALA A 841 -58.47 -1.37 11.27
CA ALA A 841 -59.33 -0.30 11.78
C ALA A 841 -59.88 0.60 10.67
N ILE A 842 -59.05 0.97 9.70
CA ILE A 842 -59.47 1.78 8.53
C ILE A 842 -60.49 1.01 7.68
N LEU A 843 -60.25 -0.26 7.39
CA LEU A 843 -61.18 -1.10 6.61
C LEU A 843 -62.51 -1.27 7.35
N LEU A 844 -62.49 -1.51 8.66
CA LEU A 844 -63.69 -1.59 9.48
C LEU A 844 -64.44 -0.26 9.52
N PHE A 845 -63.74 0.86 9.58
CA PHE A 845 -64.32 2.20 9.52
C PHE A 845 -65.01 2.50 8.19
N LEU A 846 -64.35 2.14 7.09
CA LEU A 846 -64.93 2.24 5.75
C LEU A 846 -66.18 1.35 5.63
N PHE A 847 -66.11 0.15 6.20
CA PHE A 847 -67.24 -0.78 6.23
C PHE A 847 -68.41 -0.26 7.11
N GLU A 848 -68.12 0.39 8.26
CA GLU A 848 -69.11 1.07 9.08
C GLU A 848 -69.84 2.18 8.29
N ILE A 849 -69.07 2.98 7.50
CA ILE A 849 -69.63 4.02 6.63
C ILE A 849 -70.55 3.39 5.56
N ALA A 850 -70.04 2.30 4.91
CA ALA A 850 -70.80 1.61 3.88
C ALA A 850 -72.12 0.98 4.46
N GLU A 851 -72.02 0.36 5.65
CA GLU A 851 -73.20 -0.23 6.32
C GLU A 851 -74.23 0.84 6.71
N ARG A 852 -73.77 2.00 7.18
CA ARG A 852 -74.65 3.16 7.48
C ARG A 852 -75.36 3.66 6.22
N ARG A 853 -74.72 3.61 5.06
CA ARG A 853 -75.28 4.19 3.81
C ARG A 853 -76.11 3.19 3.01
N PHE A 854 -75.77 1.91 3.06
CA PHE A 854 -76.37 0.89 2.19
C PHE A 854 -77.14 -0.22 2.93
N LEU A 855 -77.00 -0.32 4.29
CA LEU A 855 -77.64 -1.34 5.15
C LEU A 855 -77.42 -2.76 4.60
N LEU A 856 -76.25 -3.09 4.20
CA LEU A 856 -75.89 -4.33 3.51
C LEU A 856 -76.21 -5.56 4.38
N ILE A 857 -75.81 -5.56 5.65
CA ILE A 857 -76.06 -6.66 6.61
C ILE A 857 -77.46 -6.55 7.18
N GLY A 858 -78.00 -5.33 7.43
CA GLY A 858 -79.30 -5.08 7.89
C GLY A 858 -80.37 -5.67 6.93
N ARG A 859 -80.17 -5.61 5.65
CA ARG A 859 -81.00 -6.22 4.61
C ARG A 859 -80.98 -7.78 4.69
N PHE A 860 -79.80 -8.38 4.97
CA PHE A 860 -79.63 -9.81 5.04
C PHE A 860 -80.41 -10.42 6.30
N PHE A 861 -80.32 -9.72 7.43
CA PHE A 861 -81.01 -10.13 8.66
C PHE A 861 -82.53 -9.85 8.60
N VAL A 862 -82.97 -8.83 7.88
CA VAL A 862 -84.39 -8.55 7.64
C VAL A 862 -84.98 -9.58 6.67
N ALA A 863 -84.19 -9.98 5.63
CA ALA A 863 -84.64 -11.08 4.70
C ALA A 863 -84.79 -12.39 5.42
N LYS A 864 -83.86 -12.77 6.31
CA LYS A 864 -83.93 -14.05 7.08
C LYS A 864 -85.06 -14.06 8.14
N LYS A 865 -85.38 -12.89 8.69
CA LYS A 865 -86.50 -12.74 9.62
C LYS A 865 -87.87 -12.78 8.93
N LYS A 866 -87.92 -12.51 7.60
CA LYS A 866 -89.12 -12.72 6.78
C LYS A 866 -89.29 -14.16 6.35
N GLU A 867 -88.21 -14.89 6.10
CA GLU A 867 -88.24 -16.33 5.83
C GLU A 867 -88.64 -17.15 7.07
N ASP A 868 -88.22 -16.76 8.29
CA ASP A 868 -88.58 -17.38 9.55
C ASP A 868 -90.02 -17.02 10.05
N ALA A 869 -90.67 -15.98 9.48
CA ALA A 869 -92.05 -15.57 9.80
C ALA A 869 -93.10 -16.15 8.89
N GLU A 870 -92.76 -16.67 7.71
CA GLU A 870 -93.65 -17.30 6.74
C GLU A 870 -93.71 -18.81 6.89
N GLY A 871 -93.12 -19.42 7.95
CA GLY A 871 -93.11 -20.84 8.22
C GLY A 871 -94.13 -21.31 9.30
N LYS A 872 -95.08 -20.47 9.71
CA LYS A 872 -96.15 -20.86 10.59
C LYS A 872 -97.46 -20.15 10.19
N ASP A 873 -98.15 -20.62 9.16
CA ASP A 873 -99.58 -20.84 9.22
C ASP A 873 -100.02 -21.72 8.07
N SER A 874 -100.57 -22.82 8.39
CA SER A 874 -101.22 -23.83 7.50
C SER A 874 -102.64 -23.45 7.22
N GLY A 875 -103.05 -23.53 5.99
CA GLY A 875 -104.41 -23.97 5.62
C GLY A 875 -105.36 -22.87 5.18
N SER A 876 -105.65 -22.91 3.95
CA SER A 876 -106.96 -23.09 3.31
C SER A 876 -107.02 -22.37 1.95
N GLU A 877 -107.46 -23.13 1.03
CA GLU A 877 -107.91 -22.90 -0.33
C GLU A 877 -108.58 -21.56 -0.65
N VAL A 878 -108.34 -21.07 -1.84
CA VAL A 878 -109.36 -20.99 -2.90
C VAL A 878 -108.84 -20.10 -4.08
N LYS A 879 -108.79 -20.73 -5.17
CA LYS A 879 -108.95 -20.38 -6.61
C LYS A 879 -109.05 -18.93 -7.12
N SER A 880 -108.42 -18.82 -8.21
CA SER A 880 -108.74 -18.13 -9.45
C SER A 880 -107.90 -16.80 -9.61
N GLY A 881 -107.31 -16.52 -10.71
CA GLY A 881 -107.46 -16.91 -12.07
C GLY A 881 -106.68 -15.84 -12.88
N VAL A 882 -105.97 -16.32 -13.82
CA VAL A 882 -105.84 -15.74 -15.16
C VAL A 882 -104.82 -14.62 -15.44
N ARG A 883 -103.93 -15.04 -16.24
CA ARG A 883 -103.30 -14.56 -17.53
C ARG A 883 -102.00 -13.80 -17.50
N LEU A 884 -101.12 -14.61 -18.01
CA LEU A 884 -99.98 -14.18 -18.87
C LEU A 884 -100.46 -13.27 -20.09
N PRO A 885 -99.68 -12.60 -20.81
CA PRO A 885 -98.54 -13.23 -21.58
C PRO A 885 -97.24 -12.40 -21.88
N ARG A 886 -96.26 -13.20 -22.09
CA ARG A 886 -95.42 -13.32 -23.33
C ARG A 886 -94.42 -12.24 -23.73
N LYS A 887 -93.15 -12.71 -23.81
CA LYS A 887 -92.23 -13.01 -24.93
C LYS A 887 -91.39 -11.83 -25.37
N ARG A 888 -90.12 -11.94 -25.63
CA ARG A 888 -89.32 -12.82 -26.47
C ARG A 888 -87.89 -12.46 -26.25
N ARG A 889 -86.95 -13.39 -25.98
CA ARG A 889 -86.05 -14.11 -26.90
C ARG A 889 -85.21 -13.20 -27.84
N LYS A 890 -83.87 -13.22 -27.75
CA LYS A 890 -83.00 -14.16 -28.43
C LYS A 890 -81.52 -13.94 -28.14
N THR A 891 -80.85 -14.98 -27.89
CA THR A 891 -79.41 -15.29 -28.09
C THR A 891 -79.08 -15.39 -29.58
N PRO A 892 -77.92 -15.76 -30.07
CA PRO A 892 -76.52 -15.86 -29.57
C PRO A 892 -75.48 -15.49 -30.67
N HIS A 893 -74.20 -15.65 -30.47
CA HIS A 893 -73.16 -16.26 -31.25
C HIS A 893 -71.82 -15.60 -31.04
N THR A 894 -70.94 -16.29 -30.45
CA THR A 894 -69.84 -17.16 -30.89
C THR A 894 -68.72 -16.45 -31.60
N ALA A 895 -67.59 -16.73 -31.03
CA ALA A 895 -66.36 -17.31 -31.55
C ALA A 895 -65.22 -16.41 -31.95
N ASN A 896 -64.16 -16.64 -31.29
CA ASN A 896 -62.85 -17.06 -31.81
C ASN A 896 -61.76 -16.03 -32.20
N SER A 897 -60.67 -16.31 -31.66
CA SER A 897 -59.32 -16.38 -32.19
C SER A 897 -58.38 -15.18 -31.98
N ASN A 898 -57.34 -15.46 -31.25
CA ASN A 898 -55.97 -14.96 -31.36
C ASN A 898 -55.44 -14.92 -32.79
N PRO A 899 -54.38 -14.24 -33.23
CA PRO A 899 -53.10 -14.06 -32.51
C PRO A 899 -52.40 -12.70 -32.72
N ALA A 900 -51.32 -12.55 -31.94
CA ALA A 900 -50.20 -11.58 -32.14
C ALA A 900 -49.61 -11.65 -33.59
N PRO A 901 -48.66 -10.82 -34.09
CA PRO A 901 -47.69 -9.99 -33.37
C PRO A 901 -47.31 -8.64 -34.03
N GLU A 902 -46.22 -8.04 -33.57
CA GLU A 902 -45.24 -7.18 -34.24
C GLU A 902 -45.31 -5.66 -34.14
N THR A 903 -44.22 -5.15 -33.60
CA THR A 903 -43.58 -3.83 -33.78
C THR A 903 -43.40 -3.47 -35.28
N PRO A 904 -43.04 -2.24 -35.75
CA PRO A 904 -42.16 -1.26 -35.11
C PRO A 904 -42.38 0.24 -35.43
N ALA A 905 -41.57 1.06 -34.82
CA ALA A 905 -40.82 2.24 -35.28
C ALA A 905 -41.51 3.59 -35.55
N SER A 906 -40.88 4.54 -35.00
CA SER A 906 -40.29 5.80 -35.48
C SER A 906 -41.12 7.10 -35.49
N VAL A 907 -40.41 8.07 -34.89
CA VAL A 907 -39.99 9.38 -35.41
C VAL A 907 -40.79 10.63 -35.01
N GLN A 908 -40.02 11.52 -34.38
CA GLN A 908 -39.90 12.98 -34.43
C GLN A 908 -40.88 13.85 -33.64
N GLU A 909 -40.22 14.57 -32.79
CA GLU A 909 -39.78 15.99 -32.79
C GLU A 909 -40.84 16.98 -32.33
N SER A 910 -40.53 17.69 -31.23
CA SER A 910 -40.13 19.12 -31.24
C SER A 910 -40.02 19.68 -29.83
N GLU A 911 -38.87 20.27 -29.57
CA GLU A 911 -38.57 21.54 -28.92
C GLU A 911 -39.58 22.20 -27.98
N GLN A 912 -39.14 22.46 -26.74
CA GLN A 912 -38.85 23.83 -26.28
C GLN A 912 -38.33 23.86 -24.83
N GLU A 913 -37.24 24.59 -24.66
CA GLU A 913 -36.63 25.28 -23.53
C GLU A 913 -37.50 25.51 -22.31
N ASP A 914 -36.94 25.34 -21.13
CA ASP A 914 -36.44 26.43 -20.28
C ASP A 914 -35.77 25.96 -19.02
N LYS A 915 -34.61 26.53 -18.81
CA LYS A 915 -33.82 26.82 -17.59
C LYS A 915 -34.19 26.23 -16.24
N SER A 916 -33.21 25.58 -15.61
CA SER A 916 -32.79 26.01 -14.26
C SER A 916 -31.45 25.39 -13.85
N GLU A 917 -30.65 26.20 -13.23
CA GLU A 917 -29.28 26.07 -12.72
C GLU A 917 -29.05 25.03 -11.66
N PRO A 918 -27.75 24.75 -11.34
CA PRO A 918 -27.28 23.58 -10.61
C PRO A 918 -27.28 23.78 -9.09
N ALA A 919 -27.40 22.67 -8.39
CA ALA A 919 -27.21 22.61 -6.96
C ALA A 919 -25.72 22.69 -6.56
N PRO A 920 -25.35 23.39 -5.50
CA PRO A 920 -23.98 23.57 -5.07
C PRO A 920 -23.51 22.43 -4.18
N ALA A 921 -22.32 21.94 -4.50
CA ALA A 921 -21.44 21.28 -3.53
C ALA A 921 -20.96 22.34 -2.55
N ASP A 922 -21.27 22.20 -1.25
CA ASP A 922 -20.49 22.75 -0.13
C ASP A 922 -21.19 22.51 1.19
N SER A 923 -20.89 21.38 1.82
CA SER A 923 -21.29 21.10 3.20
C SER A 923 -20.12 20.75 4.14
N ILE A 924 -18.87 20.75 3.64
CA ILE A 924 -17.69 20.41 4.47
C ILE A 924 -16.98 21.65 5.02
N SER A 925 -17.12 22.82 4.39
CA SER A 925 -16.46 24.04 4.85
C SER A 925 -17.17 24.73 6.04
N ALA A 926 -18.44 24.47 6.23
CA ALA A 926 -19.23 25.05 7.33
C ALA A 926 -19.01 24.32 8.68
N ALA A 927 -18.63 23.05 8.66
CA ALA A 927 -18.36 22.27 9.86
C ALA A 927 -16.98 22.59 10.49
N LEU A 928 -16.01 22.98 9.69
CA LEU A 928 -14.64 23.31 10.12
C LEU A 928 -14.53 24.72 10.76
N LYS A 929 -15.45 25.63 10.48
CA LYS A 929 -15.47 26.96 11.10
C LYS A 929 -16.09 27.01 12.52
N LYS A 930 -16.84 25.99 12.90
CA LYS A 930 -17.47 25.89 14.23
C LYS A 930 -16.59 25.19 15.27
N ALA A 931 -15.57 24.46 14.85
CA ALA A 931 -14.61 23.81 15.75
C ALA A 931 -13.41 24.70 16.18
N ARG A 932 -13.26 25.90 15.60
CA ARG A 932 -12.19 26.86 15.95
C ARG A 932 -12.61 27.97 16.94
N ARG A 933 -13.81 27.87 17.53
CA ARG A 933 -14.30 28.80 18.54
C ARG A 933 -14.90 28.11 19.79
N ARG A 934 -14.26 27.04 20.20
CA ARG A 934 -14.42 26.51 21.56
C ARG A 934 -13.05 26.09 22.07
#